data_6f95daa0e94c422814cdde67442f5302
#
_entry.id   6f95daa0e94c422814cdde67442f5302
#
_cell.length_a   1.000
_cell.length_b   1.000
_cell.length_c   1.000
_cell.angle_alpha   90.00
_cell.angle_beta   90.00
_cell.angle_gamma   90.00
#
_symmetry.space_group_name_H-M   'P 1'
#
loop_
_entity.id
_entity.type
_entity.pdbx_description
1 polymer ?
#
loop_
_entity_poly.entity_id
_entity_poly.type
_entity_poly.pdbx_seq_one_letter_code
_entity_poly.pdbx_strand_id
1 'polypeptide(L)'
;VQQARVKFSKSMNDSFNDILENVTGIDSEKRFSAIKGRKRGESKGKFRVFIPPSHEDFVGLLYNFLGKGREGDAHRDFFEKALVRPLNRANREYDTARQSIANDYKELNKQFEDVRKKLTKKTPDGDFTFQDAVRVYLWNKHGHKIPGLTETDQARLAEIVASDPQLRAYAEALNVISKQATYVNPTEGWNSGDIRMDLDDATGRVGRKQYFAEFIENAGVIFSEENLNKIEAGYGKGVRESLEDMLYRIETGRNRPTGQNEQVNKLMNYLNGSVGTVMFFNMRSALLQQMSIVNYINFADNNVFAVAKAFANQKQYWADFAFIFNSDMLKQRRAGIQTDVNGAELAASLRSSKDITRKLISKLLELGFLPTQIGDNIAIATGGASFYRNRINTYLKQGLSQKEAEAKAFTDFQDLTQSTQQSARPDMVSKQQASVIGKVILNFQNVTSQFNRLGKKAFQDIYNRRITKPNTTQMQSDISNASRITYYFAIQNLIFYTLQTALFAMMFDDDEEDNNNLFLKKRERLINGSIDSVLRGTGLMGGVVATLKNVAIAFARQRDVKYNPDESAVVVEALNLSPVLGIKARQIVNAEKTLNYNKKVIDEMETFDIDNPQWSAATSYTQALTNIPLNRLYNKTQNVRQSLNNDHSAWERSLMFLGWSQYNLDIKNEKMEDIKAVVKVKAKIKSKEKAKVKREEKKKEVAEENKVVIEENKKKSKKDGVCSAISKGGERCKTKVVEGKLFCTIHESATKRSDGKEVQCRKRKSNGKRCGMKTTSKSGFCYYHD
;
A
#
# COMPACT_ATOMS: atom_id res chain seq x y z
N VAL A 1 -48.72 20.45 -4.44
CA VAL A 1 -47.34 19.92 -4.26
C VAL A 1 -47.19 19.30 -2.88
N GLN A 2 -47.49 20.01 -1.76
CA GLN A 2 -47.28 19.52 -0.40
C GLN A 2 -48.12 18.27 -0.08
N GLN A 3 -49.40 18.22 -0.46
CA GLN A 3 -50.26 17.02 -0.32
C GLN A 3 -49.74 15.81 -1.10
N ALA A 4 -49.24 16.03 -2.34
CA ALA A 4 -48.65 14.97 -3.14
C ALA A 4 -47.34 14.42 -2.49
N ARG A 5 -46.56 15.30 -1.91
CA ARG A 5 -45.35 14.89 -1.15
C ARG A 5 -45.68 14.03 0.05
N VAL A 6 -46.64 14.46 0.88
CA VAL A 6 -47.08 13.71 2.06
C VAL A 6 -47.63 12.32 1.66
N LYS A 7 -48.43 12.26 0.58
CA LYS A 7 -48.97 10.99 0.06
C LYS A 7 -47.85 10.08 -0.45
N PHE A 8 -46.86 10.65 -1.14
CA PHE A 8 -45.70 9.89 -1.65
C PHE A 8 -44.82 9.37 -0.51
N SER A 9 -44.51 10.20 0.51
CA SER A 9 -43.76 9.81 1.69
C SER A 9 -44.45 8.69 2.46
N LYS A 10 -45.77 8.79 2.64
CA LYS A 10 -46.54 7.74 3.30
C LYS A 10 -46.48 6.43 2.52
N SER A 11 -46.72 6.45 1.19
CA SER A 11 -46.62 5.26 0.33
C SER A 11 -45.25 4.61 0.38
N MET A 12 -44.20 5.40 0.46
CA MET A 12 -42.82 4.90 0.54
C MET A 12 -42.53 4.22 1.89
N ASN A 13 -43.01 4.83 2.98
CA ASN A 13 -42.91 4.25 4.32
C ASN A 13 -43.67 2.95 4.45
N ASP A 14 -44.93 2.91 3.93
CA ASP A 14 -45.76 1.72 3.93
C ASP A 14 -45.09 0.58 3.14
N SER A 15 -44.60 0.86 1.92
CA SER A 15 -43.84 -0.11 1.11
C SER A 15 -42.63 -0.66 1.81
N PHE A 16 -41.89 0.17 2.54
CA PHE A 16 -40.73 -0.30 3.29
C PHE A 16 -41.13 -1.14 4.51
N ASN A 17 -42.19 -0.80 5.22
CA ASN A 17 -42.72 -1.63 6.31
C ASN A 17 -43.18 -3.00 5.82
N ASP A 18 -43.88 -3.08 4.66
CA ASP A 18 -44.25 -4.36 4.03
C ASP A 18 -43.00 -5.20 3.69
N ILE A 19 -41.93 -4.56 3.16
CA ILE A 19 -40.66 -5.22 2.90
C ILE A 19 -40.06 -5.77 4.19
N LEU A 20 -40.00 -4.98 5.28
CA LEU A 20 -39.47 -5.43 6.54
C LEU A 20 -40.26 -6.59 7.12
N GLU A 21 -41.57 -6.52 7.07
CA GLU A 21 -42.47 -7.57 7.55
C GLU A 21 -42.26 -8.88 6.77
N ASN A 22 -42.23 -8.80 5.46
CA ASN A 22 -42.03 -9.95 4.57
C ASN A 22 -40.68 -10.64 4.78
N VAL A 23 -39.63 -9.87 4.97
CA VAL A 23 -38.26 -10.40 5.10
C VAL A 23 -37.92 -10.84 6.54
N THR A 24 -38.42 -10.14 7.54
CA THR A 24 -38.14 -10.44 8.95
C THR A 24 -39.19 -11.32 9.61
N GLY A 25 -40.40 -11.36 9.08
CA GLY A 25 -41.60 -11.95 9.72
C GLY A 25 -42.02 -11.17 10.98
N ILE A 26 -41.65 -9.88 11.05
CA ILE A 26 -42.02 -8.98 12.14
C ILE A 26 -43.13 -8.11 11.63
N ASP A 27 -44.31 -8.24 12.26
CA ASP A 27 -45.45 -7.37 12.02
C ASP A 27 -45.11 -5.91 12.36
N SER A 28 -45.48 -4.98 11.48
CA SER A 28 -45.26 -3.55 11.66
C SER A 28 -45.92 -3.01 12.94
N GLU A 29 -46.94 -3.65 13.46
CA GLU A 29 -47.64 -3.31 14.70
C GLU A 29 -46.95 -3.88 15.95
N LYS A 30 -46.09 -4.87 15.82
CA LYS A 30 -45.41 -5.46 16.96
C LYS A 30 -44.38 -4.48 17.57
N ARG A 31 -44.55 -4.26 18.85
CA ARG A 31 -43.63 -3.40 19.62
C ARG A 31 -42.23 -4.01 19.66
N PHE A 32 -41.28 -3.18 19.51
CA PHE A 32 -39.85 -3.43 19.56
C PHE A 32 -39.38 -4.29 20.73
N SER A 33 -39.98 -4.06 21.90
CA SER A 33 -39.72 -4.81 23.13
C SER A 33 -40.07 -6.29 23.08
N ALA A 34 -40.98 -6.72 22.19
CA ALA A 34 -41.37 -8.12 22.06
C ALA A 34 -40.32 -8.98 21.33
N ILE A 35 -39.27 -8.34 20.75
CA ILE A 35 -38.23 -8.99 19.94
C ILE A 35 -36.89 -9.04 20.69
N LYS A 36 -36.83 -8.50 21.90
CA LYS A 36 -35.70 -8.64 22.81
C LYS A 36 -35.38 -10.12 23.02
N GLY A 37 -34.18 -10.54 22.61
CA GLY A 37 -33.74 -11.93 22.75
C GLY A 37 -33.79 -12.79 21.48
N ARG A 38 -34.34 -12.30 20.37
CA ARG A 38 -34.34 -13.02 19.10
C ARG A 38 -32.91 -13.26 18.61
N LYS A 39 -32.52 -14.50 18.42
CA LYS A 39 -31.17 -14.86 17.95
C LYS A 39 -30.96 -14.31 16.53
N ARG A 40 -29.79 -13.78 16.31
CA ARG A 40 -29.32 -13.32 14.98
C ARG A 40 -29.39 -14.52 14.02
N GLY A 41 -30.33 -14.53 13.08
CA GLY A 41 -30.49 -15.63 12.14
C GLY A 41 -31.90 -16.16 11.97
N GLU A 42 -32.82 -15.79 12.83
CA GLU A 42 -34.20 -16.25 12.80
C GLU A 42 -35.11 -15.47 11.82
N SER A 43 -34.53 -14.47 11.11
CA SER A 43 -35.28 -13.69 10.12
C SER A 43 -35.56 -14.51 8.86
N LYS A 44 -36.83 -14.59 8.44
CA LYS A 44 -37.23 -15.29 7.23
C LYS A 44 -36.56 -14.68 5.99
N GLY A 45 -36.14 -15.55 5.07
CA GLY A 45 -35.61 -15.12 3.77
C GLY A 45 -34.19 -14.52 3.78
N LYS A 46 -33.59 -14.36 4.94
CA LYS A 46 -32.27 -13.77 5.06
C LYS A 46 -31.18 -14.78 4.77
N PHE A 47 -30.37 -14.47 3.78
CA PHE A 47 -29.12 -15.18 3.54
C PHE A 47 -28.00 -14.57 4.40
N ARG A 48 -27.27 -15.39 5.14
CA ARG A 48 -26.16 -14.94 5.96
C ARG A 48 -24.85 -15.41 5.38
N VAL A 49 -24.07 -14.47 4.94
CA VAL A 49 -22.67 -14.66 4.61
C VAL A 49 -21.83 -14.22 5.81
N PHE A 50 -20.65 -14.82 5.96
CA PHE A 50 -19.68 -14.54 7.00
C PHE A 50 -19.26 -13.06 7.09
N ILE A 51 -19.41 -12.27 6.03
CA ILE A 51 -19.03 -10.86 5.98
C ILE A 51 -19.94 -10.03 6.91
N PRO A 52 -19.40 -9.34 7.91
CA PRO A 52 -20.17 -8.52 8.83
C PRO A 52 -20.88 -7.36 8.11
N PRO A 53 -22.06 -6.92 8.57
CA PRO A 53 -22.77 -5.78 7.98
C PRO A 53 -21.93 -4.50 7.95
N SER A 54 -21.06 -4.32 8.94
CA SER A 54 -20.15 -3.17 9.01
C SER A 54 -19.11 -3.13 7.88
N HIS A 55 -18.96 -4.20 7.10
CA HIS A 55 -18.08 -4.27 5.93
C HIS A 55 -18.77 -3.88 4.63
N GLU A 56 -20.08 -3.77 4.62
CA GLU A 56 -20.87 -3.51 3.41
C GLU A 56 -20.79 -2.05 2.95
N ASP A 57 -20.90 -1.85 1.62
CA ASP A 57 -21.26 -0.58 1.01
C ASP A 57 -22.77 -0.32 1.18
N PHE A 58 -23.25 0.85 0.75
CA PHE A 58 -24.67 1.20 0.89
C PHE A 58 -25.61 0.20 0.21
N VAL A 59 -25.32 -0.17 -1.03
CA VAL A 59 -26.10 -1.16 -1.76
C VAL A 59 -26.03 -2.54 -1.09
N GLY A 60 -24.87 -2.93 -0.56
CA GLY A 60 -24.73 -4.17 0.20
C GLY A 60 -25.55 -4.19 1.49
N LEU A 61 -25.70 -3.04 2.16
CA LEU A 61 -26.60 -2.93 3.30
C LEU A 61 -28.05 -3.11 2.89
N LEU A 62 -28.49 -2.54 1.75
CA LEU A 62 -29.83 -2.72 1.21
C LEU A 62 -30.15 -4.18 0.87
N TYR A 63 -29.15 -4.95 0.42
CA TYR A 63 -29.31 -6.38 0.12
C TYR A 63 -29.77 -7.21 1.33
N ASN A 64 -29.60 -6.71 2.55
CA ASN A 64 -30.13 -7.36 3.74
C ASN A 64 -31.66 -7.33 3.82
N PHE A 65 -32.29 -6.38 3.13
CA PHE A 65 -33.74 -6.19 3.11
C PHE A 65 -34.44 -6.84 1.89
N LEU A 66 -33.70 -7.48 1.00
CA LEU A 66 -34.25 -8.13 -0.16
C LEU A 66 -34.81 -9.50 0.19
N GLY A 67 -36.04 -9.77 -0.19
CA GLY A 67 -36.70 -11.06 -0.10
C GLY A 67 -36.20 -12.08 -1.14
N LYS A 68 -36.92 -13.18 -1.32
CA LYS A 68 -36.60 -14.26 -2.26
C LYS A 68 -37.39 -14.10 -3.56
N GLY A 69 -36.85 -14.62 -4.65
CA GLY A 69 -37.52 -14.72 -5.95
C GLY A 69 -38.06 -13.38 -6.44
N ARG A 70 -39.26 -13.39 -7.01
CA ARG A 70 -39.93 -12.19 -7.58
C ARG A 70 -40.20 -11.09 -6.55
N GLU A 71 -40.49 -11.47 -5.32
CA GLU A 71 -40.65 -10.51 -4.22
C GLU A 71 -39.32 -9.76 -3.95
N GLY A 72 -38.22 -10.47 -3.89
CA GLY A 72 -36.86 -9.85 -3.76
C GLY A 72 -36.51 -8.96 -4.94
N ASP A 73 -36.99 -9.28 -6.15
CA ASP A 73 -36.80 -8.43 -7.31
C ASP A 73 -37.62 -7.13 -7.21
N ALA A 74 -38.87 -7.21 -6.70
CA ALA A 74 -39.70 -6.03 -6.43
C ALA A 74 -39.09 -5.14 -5.33
N HIS A 75 -38.55 -5.74 -4.26
CA HIS A 75 -37.84 -4.99 -3.22
C HIS A 75 -36.60 -4.28 -3.79
N ARG A 76 -35.83 -4.94 -4.66
CA ARG A 76 -34.71 -4.33 -5.35
C ARG A 76 -35.13 -3.13 -6.19
N ASP A 77 -36.18 -3.26 -6.98
CA ASP A 77 -36.72 -2.18 -7.82
C ASP A 77 -37.17 -0.98 -6.98
N PHE A 78 -37.78 -1.25 -5.82
CA PHE A 78 -38.13 -0.21 -4.86
C PHE A 78 -36.88 0.57 -4.37
N PHE A 79 -35.86 -0.11 -3.84
CA PHE A 79 -34.67 0.55 -3.37
C PHE A 79 -33.88 1.24 -4.49
N GLU A 80 -33.87 0.65 -5.67
CA GLU A 80 -33.23 1.24 -6.84
C GLU A 80 -33.87 2.58 -7.19
N LYS A 81 -35.20 2.65 -7.22
CA LYS A 81 -35.94 3.88 -7.54
C LYS A 81 -35.91 4.90 -6.41
N ALA A 82 -36.10 4.46 -5.18
CA ALA A 82 -36.22 5.35 -4.03
C ALA A 82 -34.90 5.90 -3.52
N LEU A 83 -33.81 5.13 -3.60
CA LEU A 83 -32.54 5.46 -2.97
C LEU A 83 -31.34 5.46 -3.93
N VAL A 84 -31.12 4.37 -4.68
CA VAL A 84 -29.85 4.21 -5.43
C VAL A 84 -29.77 5.18 -6.61
N ARG A 85 -30.83 5.32 -7.40
CA ARG A 85 -30.86 6.28 -8.54
C ARG A 85 -30.77 7.73 -8.08
N PRO A 86 -31.54 8.20 -7.08
CA PRO A 86 -31.38 9.53 -6.51
C PRO A 86 -29.95 9.78 -6.00
N LEU A 87 -29.37 8.81 -5.29
CA LEU A 87 -28.01 8.90 -4.79
C LEU A 87 -26.96 9.03 -5.92
N ASN A 88 -27.07 8.20 -6.96
CA ASN A 88 -26.15 8.25 -8.09
C ASN A 88 -26.29 9.56 -8.87
N ARG A 89 -27.51 10.04 -9.08
CA ARG A 89 -27.79 11.34 -9.71
C ARG A 89 -27.18 12.47 -8.88
N ALA A 90 -27.45 12.49 -7.58
CA ALA A 90 -26.92 13.50 -6.66
C ALA A 90 -25.37 13.54 -6.66
N ASN A 91 -24.73 12.38 -6.63
CA ASN A 91 -23.27 12.31 -6.72
C ASN A 91 -22.73 12.91 -8.03
N ARG A 92 -23.35 12.58 -9.19
CA ARG A 92 -22.92 13.12 -10.49
C ARG A 92 -23.08 14.65 -10.58
N GLU A 93 -24.23 15.16 -10.15
CA GLU A 93 -24.51 16.61 -10.15
C GLU A 93 -23.57 17.36 -9.21
N TYR A 94 -23.35 16.81 -8.02
CA TYR A 94 -22.41 17.32 -7.04
C TYR A 94 -20.96 17.37 -7.55
N ASP A 95 -20.51 16.28 -8.17
CA ASP A 95 -19.17 16.20 -8.74
C ASP A 95 -18.99 17.20 -9.90
N THR A 96 -19.99 17.35 -10.74
CA THR A 96 -20.01 18.35 -11.83
C THR A 96 -19.93 19.78 -11.27
N ALA A 97 -20.72 20.08 -10.24
CA ALA A 97 -20.71 21.41 -9.61
C ALA A 97 -19.34 21.72 -8.97
N ARG A 98 -18.73 20.77 -8.27
CA ARG A 98 -17.38 20.92 -7.70
C ARG A 98 -16.33 21.18 -8.78
N GLN A 99 -16.39 20.45 -9.90
CA GLN A 99 -15.48 20.64 -11.01
C GLN A 99 -15.65 22.04 -11.65
N SER A 100 -16.87 22.49 -11.81
CA SER A 100 -17.16 23.84 -12.32
C SER A 100 -16.49 24.89 -11.43
N ILE A 101 -16.72 24.84 -10.11
CA ILE A 101 -16.14 25.78 -9.17
C ILE A 101 -14.59 25.74 -9.18
N ALA A 102 -14.02 24.54 -9.27
CA ALA A 102 -12.57 24.39 -9.33
C ALA A 102 -11.98 24.97 -10.63
N ASN A 103 -12.69 24.82 -11.77
CA ASN A 103 -12.29 25.41 -13.05
C ASN A 103 -12.43 26.94 -13.02
N ASP A 104 -13.56 27.45 -12.53
CA ASP A 104 -13.82 28.87 -12.41
C ASP A 104 -12.77 29.56 -11.51
N TYR A 105 -12.42 28.92 -10.38
CA TYR A 105 -11.35 29.41 -9.49
C TYR A 105 -9.97 29.39 -10.15
N LYS A 106 -9.68 28.37 -10.93
CA LYS A 106 -8.43 28.29 -11.70
C LYS A 106 -8.34 29.41 -12.74
N GLU A 107 -9.44 29.68 -13.41
CA GLU A 107 -9.51 30.75 -14.42
C GLU A 107 -9.40 32.14 -13.76
N LEU A 108 -10.10 32.34 -12.64
CA LEU A 108 -9.96 33.57 -11.84
C LEU A 108 -8.49 33.83 -11.47
N ASN A 109 -7.77 32.82 -11.02
CA ASN A 109 -6.36 32.94 -10.65
C ASN A 109 -5.43 33.22 -11.83
N LYS A 110 -5.85 32.93 -13.08
CA LYS A 110 -5.11 33.32 -14.28
C LYS A 110 -5.42 34.77 -14.65
N GLN A 111 -6.67 35.19 -14.56
CA GLN A 111 -7.09 36.54 -14.86
C GLN A 111 -6.48 37.57 -13.88
N PHE A 112 -6.29 37.17 -12.63
CA PHE A 112 -5.73 37.99 -11.55
C PHE A 112 -4.37 37.46 -11.08
N GLU A 113 -3.40 37.28 -11.99
CA GLU A 113 -2.12 36.65 -11.66
C GLU A 113 -1.32 37.44 -10.60
N ASP A 114 -1.35 38.76 -10.63
CA ASP A 114 -0.65 39.59 -9.66
C ASP A 114 -1.31 39.54 -8.28
N VAL A 115 -2.63 39.54 -8.23
CA VAL A 115 -3.38 39.33 -6.99
C VAL A 115 -3.04 37.96 -6.42
N ARG A 116 -3.03 36.92 -7.25
CA ARG A 116 -2.65 35.55 -6.82
C ARG A 116 -1.27 35.49 -6.16
N LYS A 117 -0.28 36.19 -6.74
CA LYS A 117 1.08 36.30 -6.16
C LYS A 117 1.08 37.07 -4.84
N LYS A 118 0.16 38.03 -4.67
CA LYS A 118 -0.01 38.83 -3.46
C LYS A 118 -0.70 38.06 -2.33
N LEU A 119 -1.66 37.15 -2.63
CA LEU A 119 -2.48 36.44 -1.64
C LEU A 119 -1.67 35.75 -0.55
N THR A 120 -0.51 35.19 -0.88
CA THR A 120 0.33 34.46 0.08
C THR A 120 1.27 35.35 0.89
N LYS A 121 1.37 36.64 0.51
CA LYS A 121 2.19 37.60 1.24
C LYS A 121 1.44 38.07 2.49
N LYS A 122 2.22 38.49 3.50
CA LYS A 122 1.66 39.04 4.72
C LYS A 122 1.12 40.45 4.44
N THR A 123 0.07 40.84 5.16
CA THR A 123 -0.41 42.24 5.24
C THR A 123 0.65 43.12 5.87
N PRO A 124 0.58 44.47 5.72
CA PRO A 124 1.56 45.38 6.28
C PRO A 124 1.84 45.18 7.76
N ASP A 125 0.82 44.73 8.53
CA ASP A 125 0.91 44.51 9.97
C ASP A 125 1.59 43.17 10.35
N GLY A 126 1.80 42.28 9.39
CA GLY A 126 2.56 41.08 9.55
C GLY A 126 1.83 39.88 10.18
N ASP A 127 0.63 40.04 10.71
CA ASP A 127 -0.12 39.01 11.44
C ASP A 127 -0.92 38.11 10.49
N PHE A 128 -1.51 38.67 9.46
CA PHE A 128 -2.39 37.97 8.50
C PHE A 128 -1.80 38.01 7.09
N THR A 129 -2.37 37.19 6.20
CA THR A 129 -2.06 37.22 4.77
C THR A 129 -3.11 38.00 3.99
N PHE A 130 -2.78 38.47 2.76
CA PHE A 130 -3.79 39.06 1.90
C PHE A 130 -4.94 38.11 1.57
N GLN A 131 -4.68 36.81 1.56
CA GLN A 131 -5.73 35.82 1.43
C GLN A 131 -6.68 35.82 2.63
N ASP A 132 -6.16 35.94 3.85
CA ASP A 132 -6.99 36.07 5.05
C ASP A 132 -7.83 37.38 5.00
N ALA A 133 -7.22 38.45 4.53
CA ALA A 133 -7.95 39.72 4.35
C ALA A 133 -9.12 39.59 3.34
N VAL A 134 -8.93 38.95 2.19
CA VAL A 134 -10.00 38.67 1.23
C VAL A 134 -11.14 37.85 1.86
N ARG A 135 -10.83 36.83 2.61
CA ARG A 135 -11.84 36.01 3.29
C ARG A 135 -12.62 36.81 4.34
N VAL A 136 -11.89 37.57 5.17
CA VAL A 136 -12.49 38.45 6.17
C VAL A 136 -13.38 39.52 5.52
N TYR A 137 -12.95 40.12 4.41
CA TYR A 137 -13.76 41.07 3.64
C TYR A 137 -15.09 40.47 3.19
N LEU A 138 -15.06 39.25 2.65
CA LEU A 138 -16.27 38.56 2.20
C LEU A 138 -17.18 38.19 3.38
N TRP A 139 -16.64 37.73 4.48
CA TRP A 139 -17.42 37.43 5.67
C TRP A 139 -18.05 38.70 6.28
N ASN A 140 -17.28 39.76 6.35
CA ASN A 140 -17.78 41.03 6.86
C ASN A 140 -18.91 41.57 5.96
N LYS A 141 -18.73 41.51 4.64
CA LYS A 141 -19.76 41.90 3.66
C LYS A 141 -21.10 41.19 3.87
N HIS A 142 -21.06 39.95 4.29
CA HIS A 142 -22.24 39.14 4.57
C HIS A 142 -22.67 39.12 6.04
N GLY A 143 -22.07 39.94 6.87
CA GLY A 143 -22.44 40.09 8.27
C GLY A 143 -22.11 38.89 9.16
N HIS A 144 -21.13 38.05 8.77
CA HIS A 144 -20.71 36.91 9.55
C HIS A 144 -19.81 37.31 10.72
N LYS A 145 -20.10 36.79 11.90
CA LYS A 145 -19.20 36.90 13.06
C LYS A 145 -18.03 35.94 12.89
N ILE A 146 -16.79 36.46 12.92
CA ILE A 146 -15.58 35.67 12.73
C ILE A 146 -15.01 35.25 14.08
N PRO A 147 -14.95 33.93 14.39
CA PRO A 147 -14.45 33.45 15.67
C PRO A 147 -13.00 33.86 15.92
N GLY A 148 -12.72 34.38 17.12
CA GLY A 148 -11.36 34.74 17.55
C GLY A 148 -10.73 35.96 16.87
N LEU A 149 -11.49 36.74 16.06
CA LEU A 149 -11.04 37.96 15.45
C LEU A 149 -11.72 39.17 16.10
N THR A 150 -10.93 40.17 16.50
CA THR A 150 -11.46 41.40 17.08
C THR A 150 -12.18 42.22 16.01
N GLU A 151 -13.16 43.03 16.39
CA GLU A 151 -13.87 43.93 15.45
C GLU A 151 -12.91 44.92 14.76
N THR A 152 -11.90 45.39 15.49
CA THR A 152 -10.86 46.26 14.96
C THR A 152 -10.03 45.58 13.86
N ASP A 153 -9.60 44.35 14.08
CA ASP A 153 -8.86 43.60 13.09
C ASP A 153 -9.73 43.21 11.87
N GLN A 154 -11.01 42.92 12.13
CA GLN A 154 -11.99 42.64 11.08
C GLN A 154 -12.20 43.84 10.17
N ALA A 155 -12.37 45.04 10.75
CA ALA A 155 -12.52 46.29 9.99
C ALA A 155 -11.24 46.61 9.22
N ARG A 156 -10.07 46.51 9.84
CA ARG A 156 -8.76 46.74 9.22
C ARG A 156 -8.49 45.80 8.04
N LEU A 157 -8.71 44.54 8.18
CA LEU A 157 -8.50 43.56 7.10
C LEU A 157 -9.50 43.77 5.95
N ALA A 158 -10.73 44.17 6.24
CA ALA A 158 -11.73 44.49 5.23
C ALA A 158 -11.33 45.78 4.47
N GLU A 159 -10.79 46.79 5.17
CA GLU A 159 -10.31 48.04 4.53
C GLU A 159 -9.13 47.79 3.59
N ILE A 160 -8.19 46.93 3.91
CA ILE A 160 -7.09 46.54 3.04
C ILE A 160 -7.61 46.02 1.66
N VAL A 161 -8.71 45.29 1.66
CA VAL A 161 -9.33 44.78 0.44
C VAL A 161 -10.18 45.84 -0.25
N ALA A 162 -10.92 46.67 0.52
CA ALA A 162 -11.77 47.70 0.00
C ALA A 162 -10.97 48.82 -0.70
N SER A 163 -9.79 49.15 -0.17
CA SER A 163 -8.89 50.17 -0.70
C SER A 163 -8.10 49.74 -1.95
N ASP A 164 -7.94 48.44 -2.21
CA ASP A 164 -7.27 47.89 -3.39
C ASP A 164 -8.29 47.46 -4.44
N PRO A 165 -8.45 48.18 -5.57
CA PRO A 165 -9.46 47.86 -6.59
C PRO A 165 -9.30 46.46 -7.17
N GLN A 166 -8.06 45.96 -7.38
CA GLN A 166 -7.82 44.65 -7.94
C GLN A 166 -8.14 43.55 -6.94
N LEU A 167 -7.78 43.75 -5.68
CA LEU A 167 -8.05 42.81 -4.61
C LEU A 167 -9.57 42.70 -4.33
N ARG A 168 -10.26 43.85 -4.40
CA ARG A 168 -11.72 43.92 -4.28
C ARG A 168 -12.41 43.24 -5.44
N ALA A 169 -12.00 43.47 -6.69
CA ALA A 169 -12.56 42.82 -7.86
C ALA A 169 -12.36 41.31 -7.81
N TYR A 170 -11.20 40.84 -7.36
CA TYR A 170 -10.93 39.45 -7.11
C TYR A 170 -11.86 38.85 -6.06
N ALA A 171 -12.05 39.52 -4.92
CA ALA A 171 -12.95 39.09 -3.86
C ALA A 171 -14.41 38.97 -4.33
N GLU A 172 -14.89 39.96 -5.10
CA GLU A 172 -16.25 39.94 -5.67
C GLU A 172 -16.43 38.79 -6.66
N ALA A 173 -15.47 38.55 -7.55
CA ALA A 173 -15.51 37.42 -8.47
C ALA A 173 -15.47 36.10 -7.73
N LEU A 174 -14.68 35.99 -6.63
CA LEU A 174 -14.63 34.81 -5.78
C LEU A 174 -15.99 34.52 -5.12
N ASN A 175 -16.67 35.54 -4.66
CA ASN A 175 -18.02 35.39 -4.10
C ASN A 175 -19.01 34.80 -5.12
N VAL A 176 -18.94 35.26 -6.38
CA VAL A 176 -19.77 34.69 -7.46
C VAL A 176 -19.43 33.22 -7.74
N ILE A 177 -18.15 32.88 -7.76
CA ILE A 177 -17.67 31.49 -7.98
C ILE A 177 -18.19 30.56 -6.91
N SER A 178 -18.36 31.02 -5.66
CA SER A 178 -18.86 30.17 -4.57
C SER A 178 -20.26 29.60 -4.86
N LYS A 179 -21.02 30.20 -5.78
CA LYS A 179 -22.41 29.83 -6.16
C LYS A 179 -23.38 29.74 -4.97
N GLN A 180 -23.03 30.39 -3.87
CA GLN A 180 -23.84 30.49 -2.66
C GLN A 180 -24.48 31.89 -2.56
N ALA A 181 -25.60 31.98 -1.87
CA ALA A 181 -26.24 33.29 -1.59
C ALA A 181 -25.34 34.19 -0.73
N THR A 182 -24.55 33.56 0.14
CA THR A 182 -23.54 34.24 1.00
C THR A 182 -22.23 33.46 0.93
N TYR A 183 -21.12 34.11 1.26
CA TYR A 183 -19.86 33.37 1.42
C TYR A 183 -19.94 32.39 2.58
N VAL A 184 -19.15 31.30 2.55
CA VAL A 184 -19.16 30.20 3.57
C VAL A 184 -19.00 30.76 4.98
N ASN A 185 -19.74 30.24 5.94
CA ASN A 185 -19.62 30.64 7.33
C ASN A 185 -18.22 30.34 7.89
N PRO A 186 -17.56 31.31 8.56
CA PRO A 186 -16.27 31.08 9.19
C PRO A 186 -16.38 30.04 10.32
N THR A 187 -15.38 29.21 10.47
CA THR A 187 -15.24 28.23 11.55
C THR A 187 -14.20 28.67 12.57
N GLU A 188 -14.16 28.08 13.76
CA GLU A 188 -13.16 28.39 14.80
C GLU A 188 -11.70 28.24 14.29
N GLY A 189 -11.45 27.34 13.32
CA GLY A 189 -10.15 27.12 12.69
C GLY A 189 -9.92 27.91 11.39
N TRP A 190 -10.71 28.95 11.08
CA TRP A 190 -10.66 29.67 9.80
C TRP A 190 -9.26 30.18 9.43
N ASN A 191 -8.51 30.65 10.42
CA ASN A 191 -7.16 31.18 10.25
C ASN A 191 -6.13 30.16 9.78
N SER A 192 -6.45 28.88 9.86
CA SER A 192 -5.63 27.77 9.34
C SER A 192 -6.01 27.37 7.92
N GLY A 193 -7.14 27.87 7.39
CA GLY A 193 -7.66 27.54 6.08
C GLY A 193 -7.24 28.53 5.00
N ASP A 194 -7.64 28.24 3.76
CA ASP A 194 -7.43 29.07 2.60
C ASP A 194 -8.71 29.21 1.76
N ILE A 195 -8.70 30.11 0.76
CA ILE A 195 -9.83 30.36 -0.15
C ILE A 195 -10.32 29.06 -0.82
N ARG A 196 -9.41 28.16 -1.17
CA ARG A 196 -9.78 26.90 -1.81
C ARG A 196 -10.56 26.01 -0.85
N MET A 197 -10.17 26.00 0.43
CA MET A 197 -10.94 25.29 1.47
C MET A 197 -12.34 25.89 1.65
N ASP A 198 -12.47 27.21 1.62
CA ASP A 198 -13.77 27.86 1.71
C ASP A 198 -14.67 27.48 0.53
N LEU A 199 -14.13 27.42 -0.69
CA LEU A 199 -14.86 26.96 -1.88
C LEU A 199 -15.19 25.46 -1.80
N ASP A 200 -14.28 24.65 -1.31
CA ASP A 200 -14.52 23.23 -1.06
C ASP A 200 -15.58 23.01 0.04
N ASP A 201 -15.62 23.87 1.08
CA ASP A 201 -16.66 23.86 2.12
C ASP A 201 -18.01 24.37 1.61
N ALA A 202 -18.02 25.38 0.71
CA ALA A 202 -19.23 25.88 0.07
C ALA A 202 -19.95 24.77 -0.71
N THR A 203 -19.19 23.99 -1.46
CA THR A 203 -19.71 22.79 -2.13
C THR A 203 -19.90 21.63 -1.16
N GLY A 204 -19.06 21.49 -0.15
CA GLY A 204 -19.02 20.33 0.76
C GLY A 204 -20.16 20.27 1.77
N ARG A 205 -20.31 21.27 2.60
CA ARG A 205 -21.32 21.24 3.68
C ARG A 205 -22.69 21.74 3.28
N VAL A 206 -22.74 22.89 2.65
CA VAL A 206 -24.00 23.56 2.30
C VAL A 206 -24.51 23.07 0.96
N GLY A 207 -23.66 23.05 -0.04
CA GLY A 207 -24.02 22.60 -1.40
C GLY A 207 -24.39 21.12 -1.45
N ARG A 208 -23.72 20.26 -0.66
CA ARG A 208 -24.03 18.84 -0.64
C ARG A 208 -25.48 18.56 -0.24
N LYS A 209 -26.00 19.22 0.78
CA LYS A 209 -27.40 19.08 1.19
C LYS A 209 -28.38 19.44 0.05
N GLN A 210 -28.05 20.43 -0.77
CA GLN A 210 -28.87 20.82 -1.90
C GLN A 210 -28.92 19.72 -2.97
N TYR A 211 -27.78 19.19 -3.39
CA TYR A 211 -27.73 18.15 -4.41
C TYR A 211 -28.28 16.81 -3.92
N PHE A 212 -28.10 16.49 -2.66
CA PHE A 212 -28.57 15.24 -2.07
C PHE A 212 -29.98 15.33 -1.46
N ALA A 213 -30.68 16.44 -1.62
CA ALA A 213 -31.98 16.69 -0.96
C ALA A 213 -32.99 15.57 -1.18
N GLU A 214 -33.18 15.12 -2.42
CA GLU A 214 -34.11 14.02 -2.74
C GLU A 214 -33.71 12.71 -2.05
N PHE A 215 -32.42 12.35 -2.10
CA PHE A 215 -31.92 11.15 -1.42
C PHE A 215 -32.10 11.25 0.09
N ILE A 216 -31.77 12.40 0.69
CA ILE A 216 -31.86 12.61 2.13
C ILE A 216 -33.32 12.54 2.59
N GLU A 217 -34.24 13.16 1.83
CA GLU A 217 -35.67 13.12 2.12
C GLU A 217 -36.22 11.69 2.05
N ASN A 218 -35.93 10.97 0.97
CA ASN A 218 -36.33 9.57 0.82
C ASN A 218 -35.73 8.67 1.89
N ALA A 219 -34.43 8.81 2.17
CA ALA A 219 -33.74 8.05 3.21
C ALA A 219 -34.31 8.36 4.60
N GLY A 220 -34.64 9.60 4.89
CA GLY A 220 -35.27 10.02 6.14
C GLY A 220 -36.65 9.40 6.38
N VAL A 221 -37.40 9.17 5.30
CA VAL A 221 -38.69 8.47 5.35
C VAL A 221 -38.51 6.97 5.55
N ILE A 222 -37.65 6.34 4.73
CA ILE A 222 -37.44 4.88 4.73
C ILE A 222 -36.72 4.47 6.04
N PHE A 223 -35.71 5.21 6.45
CA PHE A 223 -34.90 4.94 7.65
C PHE A 223 -35.25 5.91 8.79
N SER A 224 -36.54 6.18 8.99
CA SER A 224 -37.02 6.91 10.15
C SER A 224 -36.61 6.21 11.45
N GLU A 225 -36.60 6.92 12.57
CA GLU A 225 -36.22 6.35 13.86
C GLU A 225 -37.05 5.09 14.21
N GLU A 226 -38.35 5.11 13.89
CA GLU A 226 -39.23 3.95 14.05
C GLU A 226 -38.76 2.75 13.23
N ASN A 227 -38.43 2.97 11.95
CA ASN A 227 -37.97 1.93 11.05
C ASN A 227 -36.58 1.43 11.43
N LEU A 228 -35.67 2.32 11.87
CA LEU A 228 -34.37 1.94 12.40
C LEU A 228 -34.51 1.04 13.63
N ASN A 229 -35.47 1.33 14.44
CA ASN A 229 -35.82 0.49 15.59
C ASN A 229 -36.30 -0.90 15.15
N LYS A 230 -37.13 -1.02 14.15
CA LYS A 230 -37.55 -2.32 13.57
C LYS A 230 -36.40 -3.07 12.93
N ILE A 231 -35.50 -2.35 12.23
CA ILE A 231 -34.27 -2.91 11.66
C ILE A 231 -33.39 -3.49 12.76
N GLU A 232 -33.17 -2.76 13.85
CA GLU A 232 -32.37 -3.26 14.98
C GLU A 232 -32.95 -4.54 15.55
N ALA A 233 -34.27 -4.59 15.74
CA ALA A 233 -34.95 -5.77 16.24
C ALA A 233 -34.79 -6.99 15.30
N GLY A 234 -34.98 -6.80 14.01
CA GLY A 234 -34.91 -7.88 13.02
C GLY A 234 -33.50 -8.32 12.65
N TYR A 235 -32.58 -7.38 12.56
CA TYR A 235 -31.23 -7.59 12.03
C TYR A 235 -30.12 -7.38 13.05
N GLY A 236 -30.40 -6.77 14.18
CA GLY A 236 -29.46 -6.47 15.25
C GLY A 236 -28.78 -5.12 15.09
N LYS A 237 -28.23 -4.64 16.22
CA LYS A 237 -27.59 -3.33 16.39
C LYS A 237 -26.50 -3.03 15.34
N GLY A 238 -25.74 -4.03 14.94
CA GLY A 238 -24.65 -3.83 13.96
C GLY A 238 -25.13 -3.37 12.57
N VAL A 239 -26.32 -3.77 12.12
CA VAL A 239 -26.91 -3.31 10.87
C VAL A 239 -27.40 -1.87 11.00
N ARG A 240 -28.11 -1.55 12.10
CA ARG A 240 -28.54 -0.19 12.40
C ARG A 240 -27.39 0.80 12.43
N GLU A 241 -26.37 0.52 13.26
CA GLU A 241 -25.19 1.38 13.35
C GLU A 241 -24.44 1.56 12.01
N SER A 242 -24.41 0.51 11.19
CA SER A 242 -23.76 0.59 9.87
C SER A 242 -24.57 1.45 8.91
N LEU A 243 -25.90 1.39 8.96
CA LEU A 243 -26.80 2.25 8.20
C LEU A 243 -26.69 3.72 8.64
N GLU A 244 -26.81 3.98 9.95
CA GLU A 244 -26.70 5.35 10.49
C GLU A 244 -25.37 5.99 10.12
N ASP A 245 -24.28 5.25 10.24
CA ASP A 245 -22.94 5.71 9.88
C ASP A 245 -22.80 5.98 8.39
N MET A 246 -23.40 5.14 7.54
CA MET A 246 -23.42 5.30 6.10
C MET A 246 -24.23 6.52 5.68
N LEU A 247 -25.44 6.68 6.22
CA LEU A 247 -26.32 7.82 5.92
C LEU A 247 -25.65 9.13 6.34
N TYR A 248 -25.04 9.18 7.54
CA TYR A 248 -24.27 10.33 7.98
C TYR A 248 -23.15 10.71 7.01
N ARG A 249 -22.39 9.72 6.52
CA ARG A 249 -21.30 9.97 5.56
C ARG A 249 -21.82 10.44 4.21
N ILE A 250 -22.93 9.87 3.73
CA ILE A 250 -23.56 10.29 2.47
C ILE A 250 -24.04 11.74 2.60
N GLU A 251 -24.68 12.09 3.72
CA GLU A 251 -25.19 13.44 3.96
C GLU A 251 -24.08 14.48 4.11
N THR A 252 -23.05 14.17 4.92
CA THR A 252 -22.03 15.14 5.31
C THR A 252 -20.77 15.11 4.45
N GLY A 253 -20.53 14.02 3.71
CA GLY A 253 -19.26 13.76 3.01
C GLY A 253 -18.09 13.47 3.93
N ARG A 254 -18.30 13.28 5.23
CA ARG A 254 -17.28 13.10 6.27
C ARG A 254 -17.55 11.85 7.11
N ASN A 255 -16.49 11.29 7.67
CA ASN A 255 -16.66 10.22 8.65
C ASN A 255 -17.32 10.73 9.94
N ARG A 256 -18.14 9.89 10.57
CA ARG A 256 -18.78 10.21 11.84
C ARG A 256 -17.69 10.44 12.90
N PRO A 257 -17.74 11.55 13.68
CA PRO A 257 -16.79 11.75 14.75
C PRO A 257 -16.91 10.61 15.77
N THR A 258 -15.83 9.90 15.95
CA THR A 258 -15.69 8.95 17.06
C THR A 258 -14.87 9.67 18.12
N GLY A 259 -15.42 9.91 19.31
CA GLY A 259 -14.77 10.63 20.41
C GLY A 259 -13.40 10.05 20.77
N GLN A 260 -12.38 10.37 19.98
CA GLN A 260 -11.05 9.77 20.05
C GLN A 260 -10.10 10.64 20.85
N ASN A 261 -9.25 9.96 21.61
CA ASN A 261 -8.15 10.57 22.33
C ASN A 261 -7.17 11.24 21.33
N GLU A 262 -6.65 12.42 21.67
CA GLU A 262 -5.70 13.20 20.86
C GLU A 262 -4.46 12.38 20.45
N GLN A 263 -3.97 11.51 21.32
CA GLN A 263 -2.82 10.63 21.03
C GLN A 263 -3.12 9.63 19.91
N VAL A 264 -4.33 9.07 19.89
CA VAL A 264 -4.77 8.17 18.82
C VAL A 264 -4.86 8.93 17.49
N ASN A 265 -5.36 10.16 17.50
CA ASN A 265 -5.42 11.00 16.30
C ASN A 265 -4.01 11.37 15.78
N LYS A 266 -3.06 11.68 16.66
CA LYS A 266 -1.66 11.94 16.28
C LYS A 266 -1.01 10.70 15.65
N LEU A 267 -1.20 9.52 16.24
CA LEU A 267 -0.72 8.26 15.70
C LEU A 267 -1.34 7.96 14.33
N MET A 268 -2.65 8.17 14.19
CA MET A 268 -3.36 7.95 12.93
C MET A 268 -2.89 8.90 11.83
N ASN A 269 -2.69 10.17 12.13
CA ASN A 269 -2.14 11.13 11.17
C ASN A 269 -0.72 10.76 10.74
N TYR A 270 0.10 10.27 11.66
CA TYR A 270 1.44 9.76 11.34
C TYR A 270 1.37 8.54 10.41
N LEU A 271 0.51 7.56 10.70
CA LEU A 271 0.34 6.36 9.88
C LEU A 271 -0.24 6.70 8.49
N ASN A 272 -1.22 7.59 8.43
CA ASN A 272 -1.79 8.05 7.16
C ASN A 272 -0.76 8.80 6.30
N GLY A 273 0.12 9.59 6.90
CA GLY A 273 1.23 10.25 6.20
C GLY A 273 2.17 9.27 5.50
N SER A 274 2.27 8.03 6.00
CA SER A 274 3.08 6.97 5.37
C SER A 274 2.53 6.50 4.03
N VAL A 275 1.23 6.58 3.82
CA VAL A 275 0.56 6.22 2.55
C VAL A 275 1.08 7.12 1.43
N GLY A 276 1.18 8.42 1.69
CA GLY A 276 1.73 9.37 0.74
C GLY A 276 3.15 9.04 0.29
N THR A 277 4.01 8.66 1.25
CA THR A 277 5.41 8.33 0.94
C THR A 277 5.56 7.04 0.13
N VAL A 278 4.67 6.07 0.34
CA VAL A 278 4.68 4.79 -0.40
C VAL A 278 4.30 4.98 -1.86
N MET A 279 3.34 5.87 -2.12
CA MET A 279 2.83 6.13 -3.48
C MET A 279 3.69 7.14 -4.26
N PHE A 280 4.64 7.80 -3.60
CA PHE A 280 5.46 8.84 -4.19
C PHE A 280 6.29 8.35 -5.38
N PHE A 281 6.13 8.99 -6.54
CA PHE A 281 6.79 8.66 -7.82
C PHE A 281 6.78 7.17 -8.20
N ASN A 282 5.70 6.46 -7.88
CA ASN A 282 5.58 5.03 -8.16
C ASN A 282 5.11 4.79 -9.60
N MET A 283 6.00 5.00 -10.58
CA MET A 283 5.72 4.78 -12.01
C MET A 283 5.40 3.31 -12.32
N ARG A 284 6.04 2.37 -11.59
CA ARG A 284 5.73 0.94 -11.71
C ARG A 284 4.27 0.67 -11.34
N SER A 285 3.78 1.26 -10.25
CA SER A 285 2.37 1.13 -9.86
C SER A 285 1.44 1.74 -10.92
N ALA A 286 1.83 2.89 -11.51
CA ALA A 286 1.07 3.51 -12.60
C ALA A 286 0.96 2.59 -13.82
N LEU A 287 2.04 1.90 -14.19
CA LEU A 287 2.04 0.93 -15.28
C LEU A 287 1.16 -0.29 -14.93
N LEU A 288 1.28 -0.82 -13.71
CA LEU A 288 0.48 -1.95 -13.25
C LEU A 288 -1.02 -1.62 -13.15
N GLN A 289 -1.38 -0.36 -12.96
CA GLN A 289 -2.79 0.06 -12.98
C GLN A 289 -3.44 -0.11 -14.35
N GLN A 290 -2.67 -0.15 -15.46
CA GLN A 290 -3.23 -0.46 -16.77
C GLN A 290 -3.94 -1.81 -16.80
N MET A 291 -3.56 -2.74 -15.92
CA MET A 291 -4.24 -4.03 -15.80
C MET A 291 -5.69 -3.90 -15.31
N SER A 292 -6.06 -2.78 -14.68
CA SER A 292 -7.43 -2.50 -14.24
C SER A 292 -8.43 -2.30 -15.40
N ILE A 293 -7.95 -2.21 -16.64
CA ILE A 293 -8.76 -2.26 -17.87
C ILE A 293 -9.72 -3.47 -17.86
N VAL A 294 -9.25 -4.59 -17.31
CA VAL A 294 -10.03 -5.82 -17.16
C VAL A 294 -11.31 -5.63 -16.35
N ASN A 295 -11.35 -4.64 -15.45
CA ASN A 295 -12.52 -4.35 -14.62
C ASN A 295 -13.74 -3.89 -15.43
N TYR A 296 -13.55 -3.43 -16.65
CA TYR A 296 -14.62 -3.00 -17.56
C TYR A 296 -15.22 -4.16 -18.34
N ILE A 297 -14.63 -5.35 -18.31
CA ILE A 297 -15.19 -6.55 -18.92
C ILE A 297 -16.34 -7.03 -18.04
N ASN A 298 -17.56 -6.91 -18.52
CA ASN A 298 -18.73 -7.52 -17.91
C ASN A 298 -19.32 -8.58 -18.85
N PHE A 299 -19.96 -9.58 -18.29
CA PHE A 299 -20.49 -10.72 -19.06
C PHE A 299 -21.81 -10.41 -19.79
N ALA A 300 -22.35 -9.18 -19.65
CA ALA A 300 -23.60 -8.82 -20.29
C ALA A 300 -23.39 -8.13 -21.64
N ASP A 301 -22.79 -6.95 -21.60
CA ASP A 301 -22.74 -6.08 -22.77
C ASP A 301 -21.31 -5.88 -23.28
N ASN A 302 -20.31 -6.06 -22.43
CA ASN A 302 -18.90 -5.80 -22.71
C ASN A 302 -18.04 -7.05 -22.40
N ASN A 303 -18.42 -8.20 -22.95
CA ASN A 303 -17.61 -9.41 -22.85
C ASN A 303 -16.34 -9.28 -23.70
N VAL A 304 -15.41 -10.22 -23.57
CA VAL A 304 -14.12 -10.21 -24.27
C VAL A 304 -14.25 -10.02 -25.78
N PHE A 305 -15.25 -10.66 -26.42
CA PHE A 305 -15.49 -10.53 -27.87
C PHE A 305 -16.03 -9.14 -28.23
N ALA A 306 -16.92 -8.58 -27.43
CA ALA A 306 -17.43 -7.23 -27.62
C ALA A 306 -16.32 -6.18 -27.43
N VAL A 307 -15.43 -6.37 -26.48
CA VAL A 307 -14.24 -5.53 -26.27
C VAL A 307 -13.33 -5.60 -27.51
N ALA A 308 -13.02 -6.80 -27.98
CA ALA A 308 -12.18 -6.99 -29.17
C ALA A 308 -12.80 -6.32 -30.41
N LYS A 309 -14.12 -6.46 -30.60
CA LYS A 309 -14.84 -5.82 -31.72
C LYS A 309 -14.84 -4.29 -31.62
N ALA A 310 -15.02 -3.73 -30.41
CA ALA A 310 -14.95 -2.28 -30.21
C ALA A 310 -13.53 -1.75 -30.47
N PHE A 311 -12.51 -2.48 -30.03
CA PHE A 311 -11.10 -2.14 -30.26
C PHE A 311 -10.71 -2.27 -31.74
N ALA A 312 -11.27 -3.21 -32.49
CA ALA A 312 -10.99 -3.37 -33.91
C ALA A 312 -11.35 -2.11 -34.74
N ASN A 313 -12.34 -1.33 -34.32
CA ASN A 313 -12.64 -0.02 -34.91
C ASN A 313 -11.77 1.07 -34.26
N GLN A 314 -10.50 1.10 -34.61
CA GLN A 314 -9.48 1.98 -33.99
C GLN A 314 -9.89 3.47 -34.02
N LYS A 315 -10.46 3.97 -35.12
CA LYS A 315 -10.86 5.39 -35.22
C LYS A 315 -11.91 5.75 -34.17
N GLN A 316 -12.93 4.93 -34.05
CA GLN A 316 -14.01 5.15 -33.09
C GLN A 316 -13.54 4.91 -31.65
N TYR A 317 -12.72 3.87 -31.44
CA TYR A 317 -12.19 3.56 -30.13
C TYR A 317 -11.38 4.72 -29.54
N TRP A 318 -10.47 5.31 -30.33
CA TRP A 318 -9.68 6.45 -29.87
C TRP A 318 -10.48 7.74 -29.70
N ALA A 319 -11.57 7.91 -30.48
CA ALA A 319 -12.51 9.01 -30.25
C ALA A 319 -13.25 8.84 -28.91
N ASP A 320 -13.72 7.64 -28.62
CA ASP A 320 -14.38 7.32 -27.35
C ASP A 320 -13.39 7.43 -26.17
N PHE A 321 -12.18 6.96 -26.33
CA PHE A 321 -11.10 7.14 -25.36
C PHE A 321 -10.88 8.63 -25.05
N ALA A 322 -10.70 9.46 -26.10
CA ALA A 322 -10.46 10.89 -25.92
C ALA A 322 -11.65 11.58 -25.23
N PHE A 323 -12.88 11.23 -25.59
CA PHE A 323 -14.08 11.73 -24.94
C PHE A 323 -14.08 11.40 -23.44
N ILE A 324 -13.87 10.15 -23.08
CA ILE A 324 -13.84 9.69 -21.67
C ILE A 324 -12.67 10.32 -20.93
N PHE A 325 -11.46 10.30 -21.49
CA PHE A 325 -10.26 10.84 -20.86
C PHE A 325 -10.38 12.34 -20.56
N ASN A 326 -11.08 13.10 -21.41
CA ASN A 326 -11.35 14.51 -21.23
C ASN A 326 -12.64 14.81 -20.46
N SER A 327 -13.36 13.78 -20.00
CA SER A 327 -14.59 13.97 -19.20
C SER A 327 -14.27 14.65 -17.86
N ASP A 328 -15.24 15.37 -17.33
CA ASP A 328 -15.11 16.07 -16.05
C ASP A 328 -14.86 15.09 -14.90
N MET A 329 -15.42 13.89 -14.95
CA MET A 329 -15.15 12.83 -14.00
C MET A 329 -13.67 12.46 -13.94
N LEU A 330 -13.02 12.24 -15.08
CA LEU A 330 -11.59 11.89 -15.08
C LEU A 330 -10.69 13.11 -14.85
N LYS A 331 -11.11 14.31 -15.20
CA LYS A 331 -10.42 15.54 -14.79
C LYS A 331 -10.37 15.67 -13.26
N GLN A 332 -11.46 15.38 -12.57
CA GLN A 332 -11.52 15.38 -11.10
C GLN A 332 -10.60 14.33 -10.49
N ARG A 333 -10.59 13.10 -11.03
CA ARG A 333 -9.65 12.06 -10.57
C ARG A 333 -8.20 12.49 -10.76
N ARG A 334 -7.86 13.16 -11.85
CA ARG A 334 -6.50 13.71 -12.10
C ARG A 334 -6.16 14.89 -11.20
N ALA A 335 -7.13 15.65 -10.76
CA ALA A 335 -6.93 16.75 -9.81
C ALA A 335 -6.53 16.26 -8.40
N GLY A 336 -6.51 14.97 -8.18
CA GLY A 336 -5.62 14.33 -7.23
C GLY A 336 -6.06 14.26 -5.79
N ILE A 337 -7.35 14.37 -5.47
CA ILE A 337 -7.68 14.48 -4.05
C ILE A 337 -8.67 13.42 -3.56
N GLN A 338 -9.22 12.60 -4.45
CA GLN A 338 -10.39 11.80 -4.08
C GLN A 338 -10.33 10.34 -4.56
N THR A 339 -9.26 9.66 -4.22
CA THR A 339 -9.24 8.19 -4.36
C THR A 339 -9.86 7.48 -3.15
N ASP A 340 -9.97 8.17 -1.99
CA ASP A 340 -10.53 7.61 -0.75
C ASP A 340 -10.95 8.76 0.18
N VAL A 341 -12.04 8.60 0.93
CA VAL A 341 -12.49 9.55 1.98
C VAL A 341 -11.36 9.80 2.98
N ASN A 342 -10.60 8.78 3.33
CA ASN A 342 -9.47 8.87 4.22
C ASN A 342 -8.31 9.69 3.60
N GLY A 343 -8.07 9.53 2.30
CA GLY A 343 -7.08 10.31 1.54
C GLY A 343 -7.46 11.78 1.42
N ALA A 344 -8.75 12.08 1.26
CA ALA A 344 -9.27 13.45 1.25
C ALA A 344 -9.07 14.16 2.60
N GLU A 345 -9.32 13.47 3.72
CA GLU A 345 -9.05 13.99 5.07
C GLU A 345 -7.55 14.29 5.27
N LEU A 346 -6.67 13.37 4.82
CA LEU A 346 -5.22 13.57 4.90
C LEU A 346 -4.77 14.78 4.06
N ALA A 347 -5.23 14.87 2.82
CA ALA A 347 -4.90 15.98 1.93
C ALA A 347 -5.38 17.34 2.50
N ALA A 348 -6.57 17.37 3.08
CA ALA A 348 -7.09 18.55 3.76
C ALA A 348 -6.22 18.94 4.96
N SER A 349 -5.83 17.99 5.80
CA SER A 349 -5.00 18.23 6.99
C SER A 349 -3.60 18.75 6.64
N LEU A 350 -3.01 18.25 5.54
CA LEU A 350 -1.69 18.69 5.07
C LEU A 350 -1.75 20.09 4.44
N ARG A 351 -2.83 20.43 3.72
CA ARG A 351 -3.02 21.74 3.06
C ARG A 351 -3.31 22.85 4.06
N SER A 352 -4.01 22.54 5.14
CA SER A 352 -4.39 23.52 6.18
C SER A 352 -3.24 23.94 7.10
N SER A 353 -2.06 23.34 6.98
CA SER A 353 -0.93 23.66 7.87
C SER A 353 -0.23 24.95 7.42
N LYS A 354 0.00 25.88 8.36
CA LYS A 354 0.84 27.07 8.17
C LYS A 354 2.34 26.77 8.13
N ASP A 355 2.74 25.56 8.52
CA ASP A 355 4.13 25.13 8.52
C ASP A 355 4.67 25.00 7.08
N ILE A 356 5.71 25.75 6.78
CA ILE A 356 6.37 25.77 5.46
C ILE A 356 6.87 24.39 5.08
N THR A 357 7.41 23.64 6.05
CA THR A 357 7.92 22.28 5.85
C THR A 357 6.78 21.34 5.43
N ARG A 358 5.64 21.43 6.09
CA ARG A 358 4.46 20.62 5.75
C ARG A 358 3.86 21.02 4.40
N LYS A 359 3.85 22.30 4.05
CA LYS A 359 3.44 22.77 2.72
C LYS A 359 4.36 22.24 1.62
N LEU A 360 5.66 22.24 1.86
CA LEU A 360 6.63 21.69 0.92
C LEU A 360 6.45 20.18 0.74
N ILE A 361 6.28 19.44 1.83
CA ILE A 361 5.98 18.00 1.79
C ILE A 361 4.67 17.73 1.06
N SER A 362 3.61 18.50 1.32
CA SER A 362 2.33 18.37 0.64
C SER A 362 2.47 18.58 -0.88
N LYS A 363 3.24 19.58 -1.30
CA LYS A 363 3.49 19.85 -2.72
C LYS A 363 4.35 18.78 -3.38
N LEU A 364 5.36 18.27 -2.68
CA LEU A 364 6.17 17.14 -3.14
C LEU A 364 5.32 15.88 -3.29
N LEU A 365 4.45 15.58 -2.33
CA LEU A 365 3.54 14.45 -2.42
C LEU A 365 2.54 14.60 -3.56
N GLU A 366 1.99 15.79 -3.80
CA GLU A 366 1.08 16.07 -4.91
C GLU A 366 1.75 15.77 -6.27
N LEU A 367 2.99 16.21 -6.46
CA LEU A 367 3.78 15.93 -7.66
C LEU A 367 4.11 14.43 -7.77
N GLY A 368 4.39 13.78 -6.65
CA GLY A 368 4.73 12.36 -6.59
C GLY A 368 3.57 11.43 -6.91
N PHE A 369 2.32 11.87 -6.71
CA PHE A 369 1.12 11.10 -7.08
C PHE A 369 0.76 11.19 -8.57
N LEU A 370 1.26 12.18 -9.27
CA LEU A 370 0.89 12.46 -10.66
C LEU A 370 1.04 11.24 -11.60
N PRO A 371 2.13 10.47 -11.57
CA PRO A 371 2.26 9.29 -12.41
C PRO A 371 1.17 8.23 -12.17
N THR A 372 0.84 7.99 -10.90
CA THR A 372 -0.19 7.00 -10.51
C THR A 372 -1.58 7.46 -10.95
N GLN A 373 -1.89 8.75 -10.81
CA GLN A 373 -3.15 9.34 -11.25
C GLN A 373 -3.33 9.31 -12.77
N ILE A 374 -2.27 9.61 -13.52
CA ILE A 374 -2.29 9.52 -14.98
C ILE A 374 -2.47 8.06 -15.40
N GLY A 375 -1.75 7.13 -14.78
CA GLY A 375 -1.87 5.71 -15.05
C GLY A 375 -3.30 5.18 -14.81
N ASP A 376 -3.89 5.51 -13.68
CA ASP A 376 -5.29 5.15 -13.35
C ASP A 376 -6.27 5.71 -14.39
N ASN A 377 -6.15 6.97 -14.75
CA ASN A 377 -7.05 7.60 -15.74
C ASN A 377 -6.89 7.03 -17.15
N ILE A 378 -5.67 6.69 -17.57
CA ILE A 378 -5.45 6.01 -18.85
C ILE A 378 -6.12 4.64 -18.84
N ALA A 379 -5.95 3.87 -17.77
CA ALA A 379 -6.57 2.55 -17.62
C ALA A 379 -8.10 2.62 -17.65
N ILE A 380 -8.68 3.59 -16.93
CA ILE A 380 -10.13 3.83 -16.93
C ILE A 380 -10.62 4.22 -18.33
N ALA A 381 -9.93 5.13 -19.02
CA ALA A 381 -10.34 5.57 -20.34
C ALA A 381 -10.19 4.44 -21.38
N THR A 382 -9.13 3.63 -21.30
CA THR A 382 -8.87 2.51 -22.20
C THR A 382 -9.96 1.42 -22.06
N GLY A 383 -10.24 0.96 -20.85
CA GLY A 383 -11.29 -0.02 -20.58
C GLY A 383 -12.70 0.55 -20.81
N GLY A 384 -12.88 1.78 -20.38
CA GLY A 384 -14.13 2.51 -20.48
C GLY A 384 -14.57 2.79 -21.92
N ALA A 385 -13.64 3.02 -22.86
CA ALA A 385 -13.98 3.28 -24.27
C ALA A 385 -14.74 2.11 -24.91
N SER A 386 -14.28 0.88 -24.70
CA SER A 386 -14.99 -0.31 -25.20
C SER A 386 -16.35 -0.49 -24.53
N PHE A 387 -16.42 -0.30 -23.21
CA PHE A 387 -17.65 -0.40 -22.45
C PHE A 387 -18.69 0.65 -22.92
N TYR A 388 -18.27 1.91 -23.02
CA TYR A 388 -19.12 3.02 -23.46
C TYR A 388 -19.69 2.76 -24.86
N ARG A 389 -18.85 2.34 -25.81
CA ARG A 389 -19.28 2.01 -27.17
C ARG A 389 -20.31 0.88 -27.18
N ASN A 390 -20.06 -0.18 -26.45
CA ASN A 390 -20.97 -1.33 -26.42
C ASN A 390 -22.31 -0.99 -25.73
N ARG A 391 -22.29 -0.12 -24.71
CA ARG A 391 -23.53 0.41 -24.11
C ARG A 391 -24.32 1.26 -25.07
N ILE A 392 -23.69 2.16 -25.84
CA ILE A 392 -24.37 2.93 -26.89
C ILE A 392 -25.05 1.98 -27.87
N ASN A 393 -24.33 0.98 -28.38
CA ASN A 393 -24.87 0.00 -29.32
C ASN A 393 -26.07 -0.75 -28.73
N THR A 394 -26.06 -1.07 -27.45
CA THR A 394 -27.17 -1.70 -26.76
C THR A 394 -28.41 -0.79 -26.70
N TYR A 395 -28.22 0.48 -26.35
CA TYR A 395 -29.30 1.45 -26.26
C TYR A 395 -29.89 1.82 -27.61
N LEU A 396 -29.09 1.92 -28.64
CA LEU A 396 -29.55 2.11 -30.02
C LEU A 396 -30.44 0.94 -30.47
N LYS A 397 -30.06 -0.30 -30.14
CA LYS A 397 -30.90 -1.49 -30.41
C LYS A 397 -32.21 -1.50 -29.62
N GLN A 398 -32.28 -0.78 -28.51
CA GLN A 398 -33.50 -0.59 -27.72
C GLN A 398 -34.39 0.56 -28.23
N GLY A 399 -33.97 1.23 -29.32
CA GLY A 399 -34.74 2.29 -29.95
C GLY A 399 -34.49 3.71 -29.41
N LEU A 400 -33.46 3.91 -28.58
CA LEU A 400 -33.09 5.25 -28.12
C LEU A 400 -32.43 6.04 -29.26
N SER A 401 -32.61 7.37 -29.25
CA SER A 401 -31.83 8.25 -30.11
C SER A 401 -30.35 8.22 -29.79
N GLN A 402 -29.49 8.59 -30.74
CA GLN A 402 -28.03 8.60 -30.56
C GLN A 402 -27.62 9.41 -29.33
N LYS A 403 -28.19 10.61 -29.15
CA LYS A 403 -27.89 11.50 -28.03
C LYS A 403 -28.30 10.92 -26.67
N GLU A 404 -29.46 10.29 -26.61
CA GLU A 404 -29.95 9.63 -25.40
C GLU A 404 -29.11 8.38 -25.07
N ALA A 405 -28.73 7.59 -26.09
CA ALA A 405 -27.90 6.43 -25.96
C ALA A 405 -26.52 6.79 -25.42
N GLU A 406 -25.91 7.86 -25.94
CA GLU A 406 -24.61 8.37 -25.47
C GLU A 406 -24.68 8.86 -24.02
N ALA A 407 -25.67 9.67 -23.67
CA ALA A 407 -25.86 10.18 -22.32
C ALA A 407 -26.07 9.03 -21.30
N LYS A 408 -26.87 8.06 -21.65
CA LYS A 408 -27.16 6.92 -20.80
C LYS A 408 -25.98 5.97 -20.69
N ALA A 409 -25.26 5.73 -21.78
CA ALA A 409 -24.04 4.92 -21.78
C ALA A 409 -22.94 5.58 -20.94
N PHE A 410 -22.82 6.90 -20.98
CA PHE A 410 -21.88 7.64 -20.14
C PHE A 410 -22.24 7.56 -18.65
N THR A 411 -23.52 7.62 -18.32
CA THR A 411 -24.02 7.38 -16.96
C THR A 411 -23.65 5.99 -16.45
N ASP A 412 -23.89 4.96 -17.25
CA ASP A 412 -23.53 3.58 -16.91
C ASP A 412 -22.02 3.41 -16.74
N PHE A 413 -21.22 4.07 -17.59
CA PHE A 413 -19.77 4.09 -17.46
C PHE A 413 -19.32 4.73 -16.13
N GLN A 414 -19.91 5.86 -15.74
CA GLN A 414 -19.60 6.50 -14.47
C GLN A 414 -19.94 5.59 -13.28
N ASP A 415 -21.10 4.99 -13.26
CA ASP A 415 -21.55 4.11 -12.18
C ASP A 415 -20.71 2.82 -12.10
N LEU A 416 -20.36 2.22 -13.25
CA LEU A 416 -19.47 1.07 -13.31
C LEU A 416 -18.06 1.43 -12.79
N THR A 417 -17.52 2.56 -13.22
CA THR A 417 -16.20 3.04 -12.77
C THR A 417 -16.18 3.21 -11.26
N GLN A 418 -17.20 3.80 -10.66
CA GLN A 418 -17.27 3.96 -9.21
C GLN A 418 -17.39 2.62 -8.46
N SER A 419 -18.02 1.63 -9.05
CA SER A 419 -18.23 0.31 -8.43
C SER A 419 -17.04 -0.65 -8.60
N THR A 420 -16.20 -0.47 -9.64
CA THR A 420 -15.12 -1.41 -9.99
C THR A 420 -13.72 -0.85 -9.80
N GLN A 421 -13.58 0.47 -9.72
CA GLN A 421 -12.32 1.15 -9.44
C GLN A 421 -12.30 1.66 -8.00
N GLN A 422 -11.15 2.09 -7.53
CA GLN A 422 -11.03 2.70 -6.21
C GLN A 422 -11.90 3.97 -6.16
N SER A 423 -12.95 3.94 -5.36
CA SER A 423 -13.89 5.06 -5.22
C SER A 423 -13.73 5.76 -3.88
N ALA A 424 -13.76 7.09 -3.91
CA ALA A 424 -13.77 7.95 -2.72
C ALA A 424 -15.18 8.24 -2.21
N ARG A 425 -16.19 7.77 -2.91
CA ARG A 425 -17.59 8.05 -2.56
C ARG A 425 -17.94 7.51 -1.18
N PRO A 426 -18.60 8.31 -0.32
CA PRO A 426 -18.97 7.90 1.03
C PRO A 426 -19.82 6.63 1.10
N ASP A 427 -20.66 6.38 0.08
CA ASP A 427 -21.52 5.22 -0.03
C ASP A 427 -20.78 3.92 -0.39
N MET A 428 -19.54 4.02 -0.89
CA MET A 428 -18.70 2.88 -1.26
C MET A 428 -17.73 2.46 -0.14
N VAL A 429 -17.52 3.32 0.84
CA VAL A 429 -16.64 3.06 2.01
C VAL A 429 -17.47 2.49 3.15
N SER A 430 -17.12 1.30 3.65
CA SER A 430 -17.84 0.66 4.75
C SER A 430 -17.54 1.30 6.11
N LYS A 431 -18.37 1.02 7.12
CA LYS A 431 -18.13 1.41 8.51
C LYS A 431 -16.78 0.86 9.02
N GLN A 432 -16.42 -0.37 8.67
CA GLN A 432 -15.10 -0.93 9.03
C GLN A 432 -13.96 -0.14 8.42
N GLN A 433 -14.02 0.16 7.12
CA GLN A 433 -12.98 0.94 6.43
C GLN A 433 -12.85 2.36 6.99
N ALA A 434 -13.96 2.98 7.38
CA ALA A 434 -13.98 4.31 7.99
C ALA A 434 -13.50 4.33 9.44
N SER A 435 -13.49 3.19 10.14
CA SER A 435 -13.04 3.08 11.53
C SER A 435 -11.52 3.29 11.67
N VAL A 436 -11.08 3.65 12.87
CA VAL A 436 -9.65 3.85 13.17
C VAL A 436 -8.80 2.63 12.85
N ILE A 437 -9.22 1.48 13.35
CA ILE A 437 -8.52 0.21 13.11
C ILE A 437 -8.63 -0.18 11.62
N GLY A 438 -9.78 0.06 11.00
CA GLY A 438 -9.98 -0.19 9.59
C GLY A 438 -9.07 0.66 8.70
N LYS A 439 -8.86 1.92 9.01
CA LYS A 439 -7.92 2.80 8.31
C LYS A 439 -6.48 2.23 8.34
N VAL A 440 -6.08 1.59 9.43
CA VAL A 440 -4.75 0.99 9.57
C VAL A 440 -4.62 -0.33 8.81
N ILE A 441 -5.64 -1.20 8.90
CA ILE A 441 -5.57 -2.58 8.38
C ILE A 441 -6.07 -2.68 6.94
N LEU A 442 -7.18 -1.98 6.60
CA LEU A 442 -7.86 -2.08 5.31
C LEU A 442 -7.42 -1.02 4.30
N ASN A 443 -6.37 -0.27 4.60
CA ASN A 443 -5.84 0.71 3.65
C ASN A 443 -5.43 0.01 2.35
N PHE A 444 -5.75 0.60 1.19
CA PHE A 444 -5.56 0.03 -0.15
C PHE A 444 -6.40 -1.21 -0.50
N GLN A 445 -7.35 -1.62 0.35
CA GLN A 445 -8.19 -2.79 0.10
C GLN A 445 -9.59 -2.45 -0.44
N ASN A 446 -9.82 -1.20 -0.84
CA ASN A 446 -11.11 -0.74 -1.33
C ASN A 446 -11.60 -1.57 -2.52
N VAL A 447 -10.75 -1.76 -3.53
CA VAL A 447 -11.08 -2.50 -4.75
C VAL A 447 -11.40 -3.97 -4.43
N THR A 448 -10.54 -4.61 -3.65
CA THR A 448 -10.75 -6.01 -3.24
C THR A 448 -12.03 -6.18 -2.43
N SER A 449 -12.32 -5.23 -1.53
CA SER A 449 -13.55 -5.23 -0.75
C SER A 449 -14.79 -5.06 -1.65
N GLN A 450 -14.71 -4.19 -2.66
CA GLN A 450 -15.80 -4.00 -3.63
C GLN A 450 -16.06 -5.27 -4.45
N PHE A 451 -15.02 -5.95 -4.94
CA PHE A 451 -15.18 -7.21 -5.68
C PHE A 451 -15.80 -8.31 -4.83
N ASN A 452 -15.38 -8.43 -3.58
CA ASN A 452 -15.99 -9.38 -2.66
C ASN A 452 -17.47 -9.07 -2.40
N ARG A 453 -17.84 -7.78 -2.31
CA ARG A 453 -19.24 -7.36 -2.19
C ARG A 453 -20.05 -7.67 -3.46
N LEU A 454 -19.47 -7.46 -4.66
CA LEU A 454 -20.10 -7.82 -5.92
C LEU A 454 -20.29 -9.33 -6.05
N GLY A 455 -19.29 -10.12 -5.71
CA GLY A 455 -19.38 -11.58 -5.68
C GLY A 455 -20.40 -12.07 -4.65
N LYS A 456 -20.43 -11.47 -3.45
CA LYS A 456 -21.41 -11.76 -2.41
C LYS A 456 -22.85 -11.46 -2.87
N LYS A 457 -23.08 -10.30 -3.50
CA LYS A 457 -24.41 -9.94 -4.05
C LYS A 457 -24.86 -10.95 -5.10
N ALA A 458 -23.97 -11.32 -6.02
CA ALA A 458 -24.26 -12.34 -7.03
C ALA A 458 -24.60 -13.72 -6.39
N PHE A 459 -23.86 -14.12 -5.36
CA PHE A 459 -24.13 -15.33 -4.61
C PHE A 459 -25.48 -15.28 -3.88
N GLN A 460 -25.79 -14.16 -3.25
CA GLN A 460 -27.11 -13.95 -2.61
C GLN A 460 -28.27 -14.00 -3.61
N ASP A 461 -28.08 -13.49 -4.84
CA ASP A 461 -29.09 -13.52 -5.88
C ASP A 461 -29.36 -14.95 -6.37
N ILE A 462 -28.31 -15.79 -6.56
CA ILE A 462 -28.48 -17.22 -6.86
C ILE A 462 -29.22 -17.93 -5.71
N TYR A 463 -28.72 -17.77 -4.49
CA TYR A 463 -29.26 -18.47 -3.32
C TYR A 463 -30.74 -18.11 -3.08
N ASN A 464 -31.10 -16.86 -3.27
CA ASN A 464 -32.46 -16.37 -3.09
C ASN A 464 -33.30 -16.44 -4.36
N ARG A 465 -32.79 -17.02 -5.46
CA ARG A 465 -33.48 -17.17 -6.75
C ARG A 465 -34.03 -15.86 -7.31
N ARG A 466 -33.24 -14.80 -7.25
CA ARG A 466 -33.60 -13.47 -7.77
C ARG A 466 -33.17 -13.35 -9.22
N ILE A 467 -34.01 -12.71 -10.02
CA ILE A 467 -33.75 -12.42 -11.45
C ILE A 467 -33.13 -11.04 -11.54
N THR A 468 -31.84 -10.98 -11.90
CA THR A 468 -31.07 -9.72 -11.90
C THR A 468 -31.34 -8.83 -13.10
N LYS A 469 -31.97 -9.36 -14.15
CA LYS A 469 -32.29 -8.60 -15.37
C LYS A 469 -33.74 -8.87 -15.80
N PRO A 470 -34.49 -7.81 -16.17
CA PRO A 470 -35.80 -7.97 -16.79
C PRO A 470 -35.69 -8.87 -18.04
N ASN A 471 -36.75 -9.65 -18.31
CA ASN A 471 -36.84 -10.51 -19.49
C ASN A 471 -35.80 -11.64 -19.59
N THR A 472 -35.19 -12.06 -18.49
CA THR A 472 -34.30 -13.24 -18.42
C THR A 472 -34.98 -14.39 -17.68
N THR A 473 -34.62 -15.63 -18.01
CA THR A 473 -35.04 -16.80 -17.24
C THR A 473 -34.22 -16.92 -15.96
N GLN A 474 -34.72 -17.65 -14.97
CA GLN A 474 -33.97 -17.93 -13.74
C GLN A 474 -32.62 -18.58 -14.04
N MET A 475 -32.59 -19.54 -14.95
CA MET A 475 -31.34 -20.21 -15.35
C MET A 475 -30.32 -19.24 -15.97
N GLN A 476 -30.76 -18.32 -16.82
CA GLN A 476 -29.90 -17.28 -17.40
C GLN A 476 -29.37 -16.33 -16.34
N SER A 477 -30.19 -15.97 -15.35
CA SER A 477 -29.78 -15.14 -14.22
C SER A 477 -28.77 -15.86 -13.35
N ASP A 478 -28.96 -17.14 -13.05
CA ASP A 478 -28.05 -17.95 -12.23
C ASP A 478 -26.71 -18.16 -12.93
N ILE A 479 -26.70 -18.45 -14.23
CA ILE A 479 -25.46 -18.54 -15.04
C ILE A 479 -24.71 -17.19 -15.03
N SER A 480 -25.42 -16.08 -15.23
CA SER A 480 -24.81 -14.75 -15.19
C SER A 480 -24.17 -14.45 -13.81
N ASN A 481 -24.87 -14.77 -12.73
CA ASN A 481 -24.37 -14.56 -11.39
C ASN A 481 -23.21 -15.53 -11.03
N ALA A 482 -23.28 -16.79 -11.44
CA ALA A 482 -22.20 -17.75 -11.29
C ALA A 482 -20.93 -17.27 -12.04
N SER A 483 -21.10 -16.76 -13.26
CA SER A 483 -20.01 -16.16 -14.04
C SER A 483 -19.40 -14.95 -13.34
N ARG A 484 -20.20 -14.09 -12.71
CA ARG A 484 -19.71 -12.96 -11.91
C ARG A 484 -18.92 -13.42 -10.69
N ILE A 485 -19.42 -14.41 -9.97
CA ILE A 485 -18.70 -15.00 -8.81
C ILE A 485 -17.35 -15.54 -9.26
N THR A 486 -17.34 -16.36 -10.31
CA THR A 486 -16.10 -16.92 -10.86
C THR A 486 -15.14 -15.83 -11.33
N TYR A 487 -15.67 -14.79 -11.97
CA TYR A 487 -14.87 -13.67 -12.42
C TYR A 487 -14.21 -12.93 -11.25
N TYR A 488 -14.96 -12.47 -10.27
CA TYR A 488 -14.45 -11.65 -9.18
C TYR A 488 -13.54 -12.41 -8.20
N PHE A 489 -13.80 -13.69 -7.96
CA PHE A 489 -13.01 -14.47 -7.00
C PHE A 489 -11.85 -15.25 -7.62
N ALA A 490 -11.94 -15.62 -8.89
CA ALA A 490 -10.92 -16.44 -9.54
C ALA A 490 -10.28 -15.78 -10.75
N ILE A 491 -11.07 -15.49 -11.81
CA ILE A 491 -10.54 -15.09 -13.11
C ILE A 491 -9.80 -13.76 -13.02
N GLN A 492 -10.36 -12.77 -12.34
CA GLN A 492 -9.76 -11.46 -12.21
C GLN A 492 -8.40 -11.53 -11.49
N ASN A 493 -8.34 -12.24 -10.37
CA ASN A 493 -7.09 -12.46 -9.65
C ASN A 493 -6.05 -13.18 -10.53
N LEU A 494 -6.50 -14.17 -11.31
CA LEU A 494 -5.64 -14.90 -12.23
C LEU A 494 -5.14 -14.01 -13.37
N ILE A 495 -6.01 -13.19 -13.97
CA ILE A 495 -5.62 -12.26 -15.05
C ILE A 495 -4.63 -11.22 -14.51
N PHE A 496 -4.88 -10.61 -13.37
CA PHE A 496 -3.94 -9.67 -12.75
C PHE A 496 -2.57 -10.31 -12.52
N TYR A 497 -2.56 -11.52 -11.99
CA TYR A 497 -1.33 -12.25 -11.79
C TYR A 497 -0.63 -12.62 -13.09
N THR A 498 -1.38 -13.13 -14.07
CA THR A 498 -0.83 -13.55 -15.37
C THR A 498 -0.24 -12.35 -16.12
N LEU A 499 -0.94 -11.22 -16.16
CA LEU A 499 -0.44 -9.98 -16.75
C LEU A 499 0.79 -9.46 -16.01
N GLN A 500 0.77 -9.50 -14.68
CA GLN A 500 1.92 -9.14 -13.86
C GLN A 500 3.11 -10.07 -14.13
N THR A 501 2.87 -11.37 -14.24
CA THR A 501 3.91 -12.37 -14.56
C THR A 501 4.39 -12.23 -16.01
N ALA A 502 3.49 -11.97 -16.97
CA ALA A 502 3.86 -11.74 -18.36
C ALA A 502 4.69 -10.47 -18.51
N LEU A 503 4.34 -9.39 -17.83
CA LEU A 503 5.16 -8.17 -17.77
C LEU A 503 6.55 -8.46 -17.19
N PHE A 504 6.64 -9.35 -16.19
CA PHE A 504 7.91 -9.81 -15.66
C PHE A 504 8.63 -10.78 -16.60
N ALA A 505 7.91 -11.72 -17.24
CA ALA A 505 8.51 -12.69 -18.16
C ALA A 505 9.05 -12.03 -19.45
N MET A 506 8.36 -11.01 -19.98
CA MET A 506 8.90 -10.18 -21.06
C MET A 506 10.20 -9.46 -20.69
N MET A 507 10.54 -9.44 -19.40
CA MET A 507 11.70 -8.79 -18.84
C MET A 507 12.87 -9.76 -18.56
N PHE A 508 12.65 -11.09 -18.60
CA PHE A 508 13.60 -12.09 -18.12
C PHE A 508 13.65 -13.32 -19.05
N ASP A 509 13.72 -13.10 -20.35
CA ASP A 509 13.74 -14.17 -21.34
C ASP A 509 15.18 -14.60 -21.65
N ASP A 510 15.93 -15.01 -20.62
CA ASP A 510 17.23 -15.68 -20.80
C ASP A 510 17.66 -16.34 -19.47
N ASP A 511 17.16 -17.55 -19.18
CA ASP A 511 17.93 -18.58 -18.46
C ASP A 511 17.09 -19.87 -18.33
N GLU A 512 17.41 -20.85 -19.17
CA GLU A 512 16.69 -22.13 -19.29
C GLU A 512 16.95 -23.16 -18.16
N GLU A 513 17.84 -22.91 -17.21
CA GLU A 513 18.30 -24.01 -16.33
C GLU A 513 17.61 -24.17 -14.97
N ASP A 514 16.71 -23.27 -14.53
CA ASP A 514 16.08 -23.43 -13.19
C ASP A 514 14.53 -23.31 -13.19
N ASN A 515 13.92 -23.67 -14.31
CA ASN A 515 12.49 -23.42 -14.57
C ASN A 515 11.52 -24.13 -13.64
N ASN A 516 11.81 -25.33 -13.16
CA ASN A 516 10.86 -26.12 -12.35
C ASN A 516 10.70 -25.59 -10.92
N ASN A 517 11.79 -25.23 -10.25
CA ASN A 517 11.75 -24.66 -8.90
C ASN A 517 11.19 -23.22 -8.89
N LEU A 518 11.50 -22.45 -9.92
CA LEU A 518 10.99 -21.09 -10.08
C LEU A 518 9.49 -21.10 -10.39
N PHE A 519 9.04 -22.04 -11.25
CA PHE A 519 7.62 -22.23 -11.58
C PHE A 519 6.80 -22.65 -10.35
N LEU A 520 7.29 -23.58 -9.55
CA LEU A 520 6.63 -24.03 -8.33
C LEU A 520 6.53 -22.89 -7.30
N LYS A 521 7.59 -22.12 -7.09
CA LYS A 521 7.60 -20.94 -6.22
C LYS A 521 6.66 -19.83 -6.73
N LYS A 522 6.61 -19.62 -8.06
CA LYS A 522 5.68 -18.65 -8.67
C LYS A 522 4.24 -19.11 -8.49
N ARG A 523 3.93 -20.40 -8.72
CA ARG A 523 2.60 -20.99 -8.51
C ARG A 523 2.15 -20.88 -7.05
N GLU A 524 3.03 -21.20 -6.11
CA GLU A 524 2.74 -21.08 -4.68
C GLU A 524 2.44 -19.61 -4.28
N ARG A 525 3.21 -18.65 -4.78
CA ARG A 525 2.94 -17.21 -4.57
C ARG A 525 1.60 -16.80 -5.15
N LEU A 526 1.21 -17.32 -6.32
CA LEU A 526 -0.07 -17.07 -6.96
C LEU A 526 -1.23 -17.55 -6.10
N ILE A 527 -1.20 -18.81 -5.70
CA ILE A 527 -2.25 -19.42 -4.89
C ILE A 527 -2.38 -18.65 -3.57
N ASN A 528 -1.26 -18.41 -2.89
CA ASN A 528 -1.25 -17.68 -1.63
C ASN A 528 -1.73 -16.24 -1.78
N GLY A 529 -1.33 -15.54 -2.84
CA GLY A 529 -1.77 -14.18 -3.13
C GLY A 529 -3.26 -14.09 -3.45
N SER A 530 -3.80 -15.05 -4.21
CA SER A 530 -5.24 -15.13 -4.50
C SER A 530 -6.06 -15.40 -3.24
N ILE A 531 -5.63 -16.34 -2.41
CA ILE A 531 -6.27 -16.62 -1.11
C ILE A 531 -6.23 -15.38 -0.21
N ASP A 532 -5.10 -14.68 -0.15
CA ASP A 532 -4.96 -13.44 0.63
C ASP A 532 -5.89 -12.35 0.14
N SER A 533 -6.01 -12.19 -1.17
CA SER A 533 -6.91 -11.20 -1.79
C SER A 533 -8.37 -11.45 -1.37
N VAL A 534 -8.82 -12.70 -1.47
CA VAL A 534 -10.17 -13.09 -1.04
C VAL A 534 -10.36 -12.88 0.47
N LEU A 535 -9.44 -13.37 1.30
CA LEU A 535 -9.53 -13.24 2.76
C LEU A 535 -9.54 -11.77 3.18
N ARG A 536 -8.59 -10.96 2.73
CA ARG A 536 -8.50 -9.53 3.09
C ARG A 536 -9.72 -8.74 2.62
N GLY A 537 -10.30 -9.11 1.48
CA GLY A 537 -11.54 -8.52 0.99
C GLY A 537 -12.76 -8.78 1.87
N THR A 538 -12.73 -9.75 2.78
CA THR A 538 -13.80 -9.98 3.76
C THR A 538 -13.72 -9.04 4.99
N GLY A 539 -12.80 -8.09 5.01
CA GLY A 539 -12.66 -7.07 6.05
C GLY A 539 -11.63 -7.41 7.12
N LEU A 540 -11.76 -6.82 8.31
CA LEU A 540 -10.77 -6.92 9.38
C LEU A 540 -10.42 -8.37 9.76
N MET A 541 -11.43 -9.19 9.97
CA MET A 541 -11.21 -10.60 10.36
C MET A 541 -10.50 -11.39 9.29
N GLY A 542 -10.88 -11.20 8.03
CA GLY A 542 -10.18 -11.83 6.91
C GLY A 542 -8.74 -11.35 6.77
N GLY A 543 -8.47 -10.08 7.05
CA GLY A 543 -7.12 -9.54 7.13
C GLY A 543 -6.27 -10.23 8.21
N VAL A 544 -6.84 -10.47 9.39
CA VAL A 544 -6.18 -11.21 10.48
C VAL A 544 -5.89 -12.65 10.05
N VAL A 545 -6.86 -13.36 9.50
CA VAL A 545 -6.69 -14.76 9.04
C VAL A 545 -5.62 -14.86 7.95
N ALA A 546 -5.62 -13.96 6.97
CA ALA A 546 -4.60 -13.90 5.92
C ALA A 546 -3.20 -13.69 6.52
N THR A 547 -3.08 -12.79 7.49
CA THR A 547 -1.80 -12.51 8.15
C THR A 547 -1.32 -13.70 8.97
N LEU A 548 -2.19 -14.33 9.77
CA LEU A 548 -1.84 -15.53 10.54
C LEU A 548 -1.36 -16.67 9.62
N LYS A 549 -2.06 -16.90 8.49
CA LYS A 549 -1.62 -17.86 7.47
C LYS A 549 -0.20 -17.54 6.97
N ASN A 550 0.07 -16.29 6.63
CA ASN A 550 1.37 -15.87 6.09
C ASN A 550 2.49 -15.94 7.14
N VAL A 551 2.19 -15.59 8.39
CA VAL A 551 3.11 -15.79 9.52
C VAL A 551 3.46 -17.25 9.69
N ALA A 552 2.48 -18.14 9.63
CA ALA A 552 2.72 -19.58 9.71
C ALA A 552 3.60 -20.10 8.55
N ILE A 553 3.35 -19.63 7.33
CA ILE A 553 4.17 -19.97 6.15
C ILE A 553 5.59 -19.42 6.31
N ALA A 554 5.74 -18.15 6.75
CA ALA A 554 7.05 -17.55 6.99
C ALA A 554 7.84 -18.33 8.07
N PHE A 555 7.19 -18.70 9.16
CA PHE A 555 7.79 -19.48 10.22
C PHE A 555 8.23 -20.88 9.73
N ALA A 556 7.37 -21.59 8.99
CA ALA A 556 7.71 -22.88 8.41
C ALA A 556 8.93 -22.79 7.49
N ARG A 557 8.96 -21.77 6.61
CA ARG A 557 10.11 -21.53 5.72
C ARG A 557 11.40 -21.26 6.48
N GLN A 558 11.35 -20.48 7.57
CA GLN A 558 12.55 -20.20 8.37
C GLN A 558 13.05 -21.43 9.14
N ARG A 559 12.15 -22.32 9.55
CA ARG A 559 12.52 -23.59 10.20
C ARG A 559 13.29 -24.52 9.27
N ASP A 560 13.02 -24.46 7.97
CA ASP A 560 13.72 -25.30 6.98
C ASP A 560 15.11 -24.75 6.59
N VAL A 561 15.45 -23.51 7.01
CA VAL A 561 16.76 -22.90 6.75
C VAL A 561 17.80 -23.43 7.73
N LYS A 562 18.78 -24.18 7.22
CA LYS A 562 19.83 -24.81 8.03
C LYS A 562 20.83 -23.82 8.66
N TYR A 563 21.03 -22.64 8.08
CA TYR A 563 22.02 -21.64 8.53
C TYR A 563 21.39 -20.25 8.59
N ASN A 564 21.54 -19.56 9.72
CA ASN A 564 21.09 -18.20 9.98
C ASN A 564 19.61 -17.95 9.57
N PRO A 565 18.62 -18.53 10.27
CA PRO A 565 17.22 -18.21 10.02
C PRO A 565 16.95 -16.72 10.27
N ASP A 566 16.17 -16.12 9.39
CA ASP A 566 15.81 -14.70 9.46
C ASP A 566 14.52 -14.52 10.25
N GLU A 567 14.59 -14.43 11.56
CA GLU A 567 13.44 -14.22 12.44
C GLU A 567 12.72 -12.89 12.14
N SER A 568 13.43 -11.88 11.63
CA SER A 568 12.84 -10.59 11.27
C SER A 568 11.79 -10.72 10.15
N ALA A 569 11.90 -11.73 9.29
CA ALA A 569 10.94 -12.01 8.24
C ALA A 569 9.56 -12.38 8.81
N VAL A 570 9.52 -13.14 9.91
CA VAL A 570 8.28 -13.53 10.60
C VAL A 570 7.63 -12.31 11.26
N VAL A 571 8.43 -11.45 11.90
CA VAL A 571 7.95 -10.21 12.54
C VAL A 571 7.38 -9.25 11.48
N VAL A 572 8.08 -9.07 10.37
CA VAL A 572 7.62 -8.24 9.25
C VAL A 572 6.30 -8.77 8.69
N GLU A 573 6.16 -10.09 8.58
CA GLU A 573 4.92 -10.69 8.08
C GLU A 573 3.75 -10.49 9.05
N ALA A 574 3.99 -10.55 10.35
CA ALA A 574 2.98 -10.21 11.36
C ALA A 574 2.54 -8.74 11.28
N LEU A 575 3.48 -7.82 11.07
CA LEU A 575 3.19 -6.40 10.89
C LEU A 575 2.51 -6.07 9.55
N ASN A 576 2.52 -6.97 8.57
CA ASN A 576 1.76 -6.87 7.32
C ASN A 576 0.23 -6.99 7.52
N LEU A 577 -0.25 -7.22 8.74
CA LEU A 577 -1.66 -7.00 9.08
C LEU A 577 -2.09 -5.57 8.69
N SER A 578 -1.23 -4.59 8.92
CA SER A 578 -1.37 -3.24 8.40
C SER A 578 -0.35 -3.02 7.27
N PRO A 579 -0.78 -2.71 6.04
CA PRO A 579 0.14 -2.39 4.94
C PRO A 579 1.12 -1.27 5.31
N VAL A 580 0.66 -0.28 6.06
CA VAL A 580 1.47 0.87 6.50
C VAL A 580 2.55 0.44 7.49
N LEU A 581 2.18 -0.33 8.52
CA LEU A 581 3.13 -0.84 9.52
C LEU A 581 4.13 -1.82 8.90
N GLY A 582 3.66 -2.72 8.03
CA GLY A 582 4.50 -3.67 7.33
C GLY A 582 5.55 -3.01 6.43
N ILE A 583 5.18 -1.91 5.75
CA ILE A 583 6.13 -1.14 4.93
C ILE A 583 7.18 -0.48 5.79
N LYS A 584 6.79 0.17 6.90
CA LYS A 584 7.75 0.80 7.83
C LYS A 584 8.70 -0.22 8.45
N ALA A 585 8.17 -1.35 8.90
CA ALA A 585 8.98 -2.44 9.44
C ALA A 585 10.00 -2.96 8.41
N ARG A 586 9.56 -3.19 7.15
CA ARG A 586 10.47 -3.58 6.07
C ARG A 586 11.55 -2.54 5.80
N GLN A 587 11.22 -1.25 5.82
CA GLN A 587 12.19 -0.19 5.61
C GLN A 587 13.28 -0.21 6.70
N ILE A 588 12.89 -0.37 7.96
CA ILE A 588 13.82 -0.46 9.09
C ILE A 588 14.68 -1.73 8.98
N VAL A 589 14.05 -2.89 8.81
CA VAL A 589 14.76 -4.19 8.71
C VAL A 589 15.69 -4.22 7.50
N ASN A 590 15.26 -3.71 6.35
CA ASN A 590 16.10 -3.64 5.16
C ASN A 590 17.27 -2.69 5.33
N ALA A 591 17.07 -1.54 6.00
CA ALA A 591 18.14 -0.61 6.30
C ALA A 591 19.18 -1.26 7.21
N GLU A 592 18.75 -1.95 8.28
CA GLU A 592 19.61 -2.70 9.18
C GLU A 592 20.38 -3.81 8.47
N LYS A 593 19.70 -4.60 7.66
CA LYS A 593 20.34 -5.63 6.83
C LYS A 593 21.35 -5.02 5.87
N THR A 594 21.03 -3.90 5.22
CA THR A 594 21.95 -3.21 4.31
C THR A 594 23.23 -2.80 5.02
N LEU A 595 23.14 -2.24 6.22
CA LEU A 595 24.31 -1.86 7.03
C LEU A 595 25.12 -3.09 7.46
N ASN A 596 24.46 -4.14 7.94
CA ASN A 596 25.12 -5.32 8.46
C ASN A 596 25.81 -6.14 7.35
N TYR A 597 25.09 -6.43 6.25
CA TYR A 597 25.66 -7.21 5.16
C TYR A 597 26.73 -6.48 4.34
N ASN A 598 26.58 -5.16 4.19
CA ASN A 598 27.50 -4.37 3.39
C ASN A 598 28.55 -3.62 4.23
N LYS A 599 28.69 -3.90 5.53
CA LYS A 599 29.60 -3.18 6.42
C LYS A 599 31.00 -3.01 5.82
N LYS A 600 31.58 -4.08 5.29
CA LYS A 600 32.91 -4.05 4.67
C LYS A 600 32.95 -3.26 3.37
N VAL A 601 31.87 -3.25 2.62
CA VAL A 601 31.75 -2.46 1.37
C VAL A 601 31.60 -0.98 1.73
N ILE A 602 30.80 -0.67 2.73
CA ILE A 602 30.60 0.70 3.25
C ILE A 602 31.94 1.28 3.73
N ASP A 603 32.72 0.48 4.48
CA ASP A 603 34.04 0.89 4.99
C ASP A 603 35.07 1.10 3.86
N GLU A 604 34.92 0.46 2.71
CA GLU A 604 35.83 0.54 1.56
C GLU A 604 35.47 1.66 0.59
N MET A 605 34.19 2.08 0.53
CA MET A 605 33.72 3.14 -0.35
C MET A 605 33.85 4.52 0.28
N GLU A 606 34.02 5.54 -0.57
CA GLU A 606 33.99 6.93 -0.09
C GLU A 606 32.61 7.25 0.54
N THR A 607 32.67 7.98 1.66
CA THR A 607 31.45 8.33 2.41
C THR A 607 30.42 9.10 1.58
N PHE A 608 30.88 9.97 0.67
CA PHE A 608 30.01 10.80 -0.17
C PHE A 608 29.69 10.15 -1.52
N ASP A 609 30.17 8.94 -1.80
CA ASP A 609 29.77 8.20 -2.99
C ASP A 609 28.26 7.85 -2.89
N ILE A 610 27.47 8.31 -3.85
CA ILE A 610 26.02 8.07 -3.88
C ILE A 610 25.67 6.58 -4.01
N ASP A 611 26.61 5.74 -4.46
CA ASP A 611 26.45 4.28 -4.54
C ASP A 611 26.77 3.58 -3.23
N ASN A 612 27.32 4.29 -2.24
CA ASN A 612 27.61 3.70 -0.94
C ASN A 612 26.30 3.24 -0.26
N PRO A 613 26.18 1.95 0.10
CA PRO A 613 24.96 1.39 0.69
C PRO A 613 24.47 2.11 1.95
N GLN A 614 25.34 2.85 2.65
CA GLN A 614 24.93 3.65 3.80
C GLN A 614 23.84 4.67 3.49
N TRP A 615 23.82 5.26 2.29
CA TRP A 615 22.82 6.25 1.89
C TRP A 615 21.45 5.63 1.69
N SER A 616 21.40 4.42 1.11
CA SER A 616 20.16 3.64 1.01
C SER A 616 19.58 3.33 2.39
N ALA A 617 20.43 2.94 3.34
CA ALA A 617 20.02 2.67 4.71
C ALA A 617 19.55 3.94 5.44
N ALA A 618 20.33 5.02 5.37
CA ALA A 618 20.02 6.29 6.03
C ALA A 618 18.69 6.89 5.51
N THR A 619 18.49 6.90 4.20
CA THR A 619 17.25 7.41 3.59
C THR A 619 16.04 6.52 3.93
N SER A 620 16.22 5.18 4.05
CA SER A 620 15.18 4.25 4.47
C SER A 620 14.78 4.48 5.92
N TYR A 621 15.71 4.63 6.85
CA TYR A 621 15.43 4.97 8.24
C TYR A 621 14.72 6.31 8.37
N THR A 622 15.23 7.34 7.71
CA THR A 622 14.62 8.67 7.75
C THR A 622 13.19 8.64 7.22
N GLN A 623 12.94 7.96 6.10
CA GLN A 623 11.59 7.80 5.56
C GLN A 623 10.67 7.04 6.52
N ALA A 624 11.13 5.97 7.15
CA ALA A 624 10.34 5.20 8.10
C ALA A 624 9.90 6.04 9.31
N LEU A 625 10.77 6.93 9.79
CA LEU A 625 10.53 7.74 10.99
C LEU A 625 9.78 9.05 10.71
N THR A 626 10.07 9.73 9.60
CA THR A 626 9.59 11.10 9.33
C THR A 626 8.46 11.20 8.33
N ASN A 627 8.15 10.14 7.58
CA ASN A 627 7.25 10.16 6.42
C ASN A 627 7.71 11.10 5.29
N ILE A 628 8.97 11.52 5.27
CA ILE A 628 9.55 12.24 4.13
C ILE A 628 10.03 11.20 3.10
N PRO A 629 9.65 11.29 1.82
CA PRO A 629 9.91 10.22 0.85
C PRO A 629 11.37 10.19 0.35
N LEU A 630 12.35 10.31 1.26
CA LEU A 630 13.78 10.41 0.93
C LEU A 630 14.31 9.15 0.26
N ASN A 631 13.93 7.98 0.73
CA ASN A 631 14.35 6.72 0.11
C ASN A 631 13.79 6.56 -1.31
N ARG A 632 12.55 7.03 -1.53
CA ARG A 632 11.94 7.02 -2.87
C ARG A 632 12.67 7.98 -3.81
N LEU A 633 13.01 9.17 -3.35
CA LEU A 633 13.79 10.14 -4.11
C LEU A 633 15.19 9.57 -4.43
N TYR A 634 15.88 9.02 -3.44
CA TYR A 634 17.18 8.38 -3.61
C TYR A 634 17.14 7.28 -4.68
N ASN A 635 16.21 6.32 -4.53
CA ASN A 635 16.06 5.22 -5.49
C ASN A 635 15.70 5.72 -6.90
N LYS A 636 14.85 6.75 -7.01
CA LYS A 636 14.50 7.34 -8.32
C LYS A 636 15.70 8.02 -8.95
N THR A 637 16.50 8.74 -8.20
CA THR A 637 17.75 9.35 -8.67
C THR A 637 18.72 8.28 -9.18
N GLN A 638 18.88 7.19 -8.43
CA GLN A 638 19.71 6.06 -8.84
C GLN A 638 19.19 5.41 -10.14
N ASN A 639 17.89 5.13 -10.21
CA ASN A 639 17.28 4.53 -11.39
C ASN A 639 17.42 5.42 -12.64
N VAL A 640 17.21 6.74 -12.50
CA VAL A 640 17.40 7.69 -13.62
C VAL A 640 18.85 7.73 -14.05
N ARG A 641 19.81 7.80 -13.11
CA ARG A 641 21.24 7.78 -13.43
C ARG A 641 21.63 6.50 -14.18
N GLN A 642 21.15 5.35 -13.72
CA GLN A 642 21.41 4.05 -14.35
C GLN A 642 20.72 3.94 -15.72
N SER A 643 19.54 4.52 -15.89
CA SER A 643 18.84 4.54 -17.19
C SER A 643 19.55 5.40 -18.24
N LEU A 644 20.42 6.30 -17.83
CA LEU A 644 21.23 7.12 -18.72
C LEU A 644 22.56 6.45 -19.10
N ASN A 645 22.90 5.33 -18.47
CA ASN A 645 24.13 4.59 -18.82
C ASN A 645 23.95 3.84 -20.14
N ASN A 646 24.86 4.08 -21.08
CA ASN A 646 24.82 3.48 -22.42
C ASN A 646 25.24 2.00 -22.45
N ASP A 647 25.83 1.47 -21.39
CA ASP A 647 26.21 0.06 -21.28
C ASP A 647 24.99 -0.87 -21.20
N HIS A 648 23.81 -0.31 -20.92
CA HIS A 648 22.55 -1.05 -20.85
C HIS A 648 21.77 -0.94 -22.16
N SER A 649 21.05 -2.00 -22.51
CA SER A 649 20.15 -2.00 -23.68
C SER A 649 19.04 -0.93 -23.54
N ALA A 650 18.51 -0.46 -24.66
CA ALA A 650 17.43 0.56 -24.66
C ALA A 650 16.20 0.11 -23.84
N TRP A 651 15.92 -1.17 -23.83
CA TRP A 651 14.87 -1.82 -23.06
C TRP A 651 15.14 -1.76 -21.54
N GLU A 652 16.31 -2.20 -21.07
CA GLU A 652 16.72 -2.13 -19.66
C GLU A 652 16.72 -0.69 -19.15
N ARG A 653 17.24 0.24 -19.95
CA ARG A 653 17.21 1.68 -19.65
C ARG A 653 15.80 2.21 -19.46
N SER A 654 14.88 1.79 -20.34
CA SER A 654 13.47 2.19 -20.24
C SER A 654 12.82 1.67 -18.94
N LEU A 655 13.10 0.41 -18.58
CA LEU A 655 12.58 -0.16 -17.34
C LEU A 655 13.16 0.48 -16.10
N MET A 656 14.48 0.77 -16.10
CA MET A 656 15.10 1.48 -14.98
C MET A 656 14.50 2.89 -14.82
N PHE A 657 14.26 3.59 -15.93
CA PHE A 657 13.55 4.88 -15.90
C PHE A 657 12.15 4.76 -15.30
N LEU A 658 11.43 3.68 -15.60
CA LEU A 658 10.10 3.38 -15.05
C LEU A 658 10.12 2.91 -13.59
N GLY A 659 11.29 2.66 -13.00
CA GLY A 659 11.44 2.38 -11.58
C GLY A 659 11.83 0.95 -11.22
N TRP A 660 12.26 0.13 -12.18
CA TRP A 660 12.91 -1.14 -11.90
C TRP A 660 14.37 -0.90 -11.53
N SER A 661 14.86 -1.58 -10.51
CA SER A 661 16.28 -1.53 -10.14
C SER A 661 17.09 -2.54 -10.96
N GLN A 662 18.40 -2.34 -11.10
CA GLN A 662 19.30 -3.31 -11.71
C GLN A 662 19.13 -4.72 -11.10
N TYR A 663 18.95 -4.80 -9.78
CA TYR A 663 18.67 -6.07 -9.10
C TYR A 663 17.36 -6.75 -9.58
N ASN A 664 16.31 -5.97 -9.88
CA ASN A 664 15.06 -6.53 -10.41
C ASN A 664 15.19 -7.01 -11.85
N LEU A 665 16.19 -6.52 -12.58
CA LEU A 665 16.47 -6.84 -13.99
C LEU A 665 17.63 -7.86 -14.11
N ASP A 666 18.09 -8.40 -13.00
CA ASP A 666 19.24 -9.30 -12.90
C ASP A 666 20.54 -8.74 -13.50
N ILE A 667 20.62 -7.41 -13.59
CA ILE A 667 21.79 -6.70 -14.12
C ILE A 667 22.83 -6.59 -13.01
N LYS A 668 24.03 -7.09 -13.25
CA LYS A 668 25.15 -6.97 -12.33
C LYS A 668 25.67 -5.54 -12.28
N ASN A 669 25.83 -5.00 -11.09
CA ASN A 669 26.49 -3.72 -10.89
C ASN A 669 28.01 -3.97 -10.80
N GLU A 670 28.71 -3.78 -11.92
CA GLU A 670 30.16 -4.07 -12.06
C GLU A 670 30.98 -3.35 -10.99
N LYS A 671 30.72 -2.07 -10.74
CA LYS A 671 31.40 -1.30 -9.68
C LYS A 671 31.25 -1.95 -8.30
N MET A 672 30.05 -2.41 -7.96
CA MET A 672 29.80 -3.09 -6.69
C MET A 672 30.43 -4.48 -6.63
N GLU A 673 30.48 -5.20 -7.75
CA GLU A 673 31.15 -6.50 -7.80
C GLU A 673 32.67 -6.36 -7.67
N ASP A 674 33.28 -5.37 -8.30
CA ASP A 674 34.70 -5.06 -8.16
C ASP A 674 35.06 -4.72 -6.71
N ILE A 675 34.28 -3.87 -6.05
CA ILE A 675 34.51 -3.54 -4.62
C ILE A 675 34.35 -4.77 -3.75
N LYS A 676 33.34 -5.62 -3.97
CA LYS A 676 33.17 -6.89 -3.26
C LYS A 676 34.32 -7.84 -3.51
N ALA A 677 34.90 -7.86 -4.72
CA ALA A 677 36.06 -8.65 -5.04
C ALA A 677 37.30 -8.16 -4.26
N VAL A 678 37.54 -6.85 -4.20
CA VAL A 678 38.61 -6.23 -3.40
C VAL A 678 38.42 -6.57 -1.92
N VAL A 679 37.22 -6.41 -1.36
CA VAL A 679 36.90 -6.75 0.04
C VAL A 679 37.16 -8.24 0.32
N LYS A 680 36.82 -9.12 -0.62
CA LYS A 680 37.08 -10.58 -0.51
C LYS A 680 38.58 -10.90 -0.48
N VAL A 681 39.34 -10.22 -1.33
CA VAL A 681 40.82 -10.37 -1.37
C VAL A 681 41.44 -9.86 -0.06
N LYS A 682 41.10 -8.65 0.40
CA LYS A 682 41.55 -8.10 1.68
C LYS A 682 41.17 -8.99 2.86
N ALA A 683 39.96 -9.54 2.89
CA ALA A 683 39.53 -10.48 3.93
C ALA A 683 40.36 -11.79 3.93
N LYS A 684 40.69 -12.32 2.74
CA LYS A 684 41.55 -13.50 2.59
C LYS A 684 42.99 -13.22 3.07
N ILE A 685 43.52 -12.02 2.75
CA ILE A 685 44.85 -11.60 3.23
C ILE A 685 44.84 -11.51 4.76
N LYS A 686 43.88 -10.79 5.35
CA LYS A 686 43.77 -10.61 6.80
C LYS A 686 43.52 -11.93 7.56
N SER A 687 42.80 -12.87 6.94
CA SER A 687 42.65 -14.21 7.54
C SER A 687 43.93 -15.03 7.50
N LYS A 688 44.73 -14.92 6.41
CA LYS A 688 46.05 -15.58 6.32
C LYS A 688 47.05 -14.98 7.32
N GLU A 689 47.06 -13.69 7.50
CA GLU A 689 47.88 -12.98 8.49
C GLU A 689 47.51 -13.39 9.92
N LYS A 690 46.20 -13.37 10.27
CA LYS A 690 45.74 -13.86 11.58
C LYS A 690 46.10 -15.31 11.83
N ALA A 691 45.99 -16.18 10.82
CA ALA A 691 46.36 -17.57 10.92
C ALA A 691 47.90 -17.73 11.10
N LYS A 692 48.70 -16.83 10.47
CA LYS A 692 50.13 -16.82 10.62
C LYS A 692 50.56 -16.37 12.05
N VAL A 693 49.95 -15.31 12.55
CA VAL A 693 50.19 -14.81 13.93
C VAL A 693 49.80 -15.88 14.95
N LYS A 694 48.63 -16.48 14.82
CA LYS A 694 48.18 -17.54 15.74
C LYS A 694 49.04 -18.80 15.69
N ARG A 695 49.64 -19.09 14.52
CA ARG A 695 50.65 -20.17 14.40
C ARG A 695 51.98 -19.80 15.07
N GLU A 696 52.39 -18.54 15.01
CA GLU A 696 53.62 -18.07 15.68
C GLU A 696 53.45 -18.00 17.20
N GLU A 697 52.30 -17.54 17.69
CA GLU A 697 51.94 -17.56 19.11
C GLU A 697 51.94 -18.99 19.67
N LYS A 698 51.26 -19.92 18.99
CA LYS A 698 51.25 -21.33 19.39
C LYS A 698 52.62 -21.98 19.33
N LYS A 699 53.50 -21.54 18.39
CA LYS A 699 54.91 -22.00 18.39
C LYS A 699 55.72 -21.44 19.57
N LYS A 700 55.42 -20.21 20.00
CA LYS A 700 56.07 -19.62 21.18
C LYS A 700 55.63 -20.32 22.48
N GLU A 701 54.31 -20.57 22.65
CA GLU A 701 53.76 -21.31 23.78
C GLU A 701 54.39 -22.71 23.90
N VAL A 702 54.39 -23.49 22.81
CA VAL A 702 55.00 -24.82 22.79
C VAL A 702 56.50 -24.79 23.04
N ALA A 703 57.20 -23.72 22.60
CA ALA A 703 58.60 -23.58 22.86
C ALA A 703 58.93 -23.24 24.35
N GLU A 704 58.02 -22.53 24.98
CA GLU A 704 58.09 -22.15 26.38
C GLU A 704 57.79 -23.34 27.31
N GLU A 705 56.70 -24.11 27.02
CA GLU A 705 56.41 -25.36 27.71
C GLU A 705 57.55 -26.38 27.58
N ASN A 706 58.12 -26.52 26.38
CA ASN A 706 59.26 -27.40 26.18
C ASN A 706 60.50 -26.99 27.00
N LYS A 707 60.77 -25.68 27.17
CA LYS A 707 61.86 -25.20 28.03
C LYS A 707 61.64 -25.61 29.49
N VAL A 708 60.43 -25.45 30.01
CA VAL A 708 60.09 -25.80 31.40
C VAL A 708 60.27 -27.30 31.62
N VAL A 709 59.77 -28.12 30.69
CA VAL A 709 59.89 -29.58 30.77
C VAL A 709 61.36 -30.05 30.66
N ILE A 710 62.18 -29.40 29.84
CA ILE A 710 63.63 -29.69 29.74
C ILE A 710 64.31 -29.36 31.02
N GLU A 711 64.04 -28.24 31.68
CA GLU A 711 64.65 -27.84 32.96
C GLU A 711 64.24 -28.73 34.11
N GLU A 712 63.01 -29.14 34.18
CA GLU A 712 62.48 -30.15 35.13
C GLU A 712 63.20 -31.49 34.95
N ASN A 713 63.31 -31.97 33.71
CA ASN A 713 63.99 -33.27 33.45
C ASN A 713 65.55 -33.21 33.71
N LYS A 714 66.17 -32.03 33.48
CA LYS A 714 67.59 -31.83 33.90
C LYS A 714 67.77 -31.92 35.41
N LYS A 715 66.81 -31.40 36.19
CA LYS A 715 66.81 -31.54 37.67
C LYS A 715 66.62 -33.00 38.13
N LYS A 716 65.65 -33.72 37.47
CA LYS A 716 65.39 -35.14 37.73
C LYS A 716 66.59 -36.00 37.34
N SER A 717 67.25 -35.75 36.23
CA SER A 717 68.40 -36.52 35.76
C SER A 717 69.60 -36.44 36.70
N LYS A 718 69.87 -35.31 37.35
CA LYS A 718 70.91 -35.13 38.39
C LYS A 718 70.59 -35.93 39.66
N LYS A 719 69.29 -36.23 39.89
CA LYS A 719 68.83 -36.91 41.11
C LYS A 719 68.76 -38.44 40.99
N ASP A 720 68.27 -38.89 39.82
CA ASP A 720 67.91 -40.34 39.54
C ASP A 720 68.89 -41.05 38.57
N GLY A 721 69.85 -40.35 38.00
CA GLY A 721 70.87 -40.92 37.09
C GLY A 721 70.29 -41.43 35.76
N VAL A 722 69.12 -40.88 35.33
CA VAL A 722 68.42 -41.30 34.10
C VAL A 722 68.51 -40.15 33.07
N CYS A 723 68.55 -40.48 31.79
CA CYS A 723 68.75 -39.55 30.68
C CYS A 723 67.60 -38.48 30.63
N SER A 724 68.02 -37.21 30.37
CA SER A 724 67.13 -36.04 30.29
C SER A 724 66.36 -35.94 28.94
N ALA A 725 66.64 -36.77 27.93
CA ALA A 725 66.06 -36.69 26.63
C ALA A 725 64.57 -37.18 26.69
N ILE A 726 63.70 -36.50 25.89
CA ILE A 726 62.29 -36.78 25.79
C ILE A 726 62.00 -37.33 24.40
N SER A 727 61.21 -38.37 24.29
CA SER A 727 60.72 -38.95 23.05
C SER A 727 59.70 -38.01 22.40
N LYS A 728 59.36 -38.16 21.08
CA LYS A 728 58.28 -37.39 20.39
C LYS A 728 56.90 -37.59 21.02
N GLY A 729 56.72 -38.64 21.83
CA GLY A 729 55.46 -38.84 22.55
C GLY A 729 55.44 -38.19 23.94
N GLY A 730 56.43 -37.36 24.31
CA GLY A 730 56.50 -36.68 25.60
C GLY A 730 57.11 -37.51 26.75
N GLU A 731 57.48 -38.75 26.51
CA GLU A 731 58.06 -39.63 27.55
C GLU A 731 59.56 -39.44 27.65
N ARG A 732 60.02 -39.42 28.88
CA ARG A 732 61.43 -39.31 29.18
C ARG A 732 62.16 -40.66 28.88
N CYS A 733 63.35 -40.54 28.30
CA CYS A 733 64.20 -41.69 28.08
C CYS A 733 64.52 -42.39 29.39
N LYS A 734 64.35 -43.71 29.48
CA LYS A 734 64.58 -44.53 30.68
C LYS A 734 65.97 -45.06 30.83
N THR A 735 66.90 -44.75 29.89
CA THR A 735 68.26 -45.25 29.90
C THR A 735 69.10 -44.49 30.96
N LYS A 736 69.90 -45.22 31.79
CA LYS A 736 70.78 -44.65 32.77
C LYS A 736 71.91 -43.85 32.08
N VAL A 737 72.33 -42.77 32.70
CA VAL A 737 73.44 -41.93 32.25
C VAL A 737 74.74 -42.25 33.04
N VAL A 738 75.83 -41.99 32.42
CA VAL A 738 77.14 -42.10 33.11
C VAL A 738 77.28 -40.94 34.14
N GLU A 739 77.87 -41.20 35.28
CA GLU A 739 78.01 -40.24 36.36
C GLU A 739 78.56 -38.92 35.87
N GLY A 740 77.83 -37.81 36.15
CA GLY A 740 78.17 -36.47 35.70
C GLY A 740 77.64 -36.05 34.33
N LYS A 741 76.92 -36.91 33.57
CA LYS A 741 76.25 -36.60 32.29
C LYS A 741 74.74 -36.43 32.40
N LEU A 742 74.15 -35.64 31.52
CA LEU A 742 72.75 -35.38 31.47
C LEU A 742 72.05 -36.25 30.46
N PHE A 743 72.75 -36.82 29.48
CA PHE A 743 72.19 -37.65 28.39
C PHE A 743 72.87 -39.01 28.34
N CYS A 744 72.18 -40.03 27.96
CA CYS A 744 72.73 -41.36 27.71
C CYS A 744 73.60 -41.38 26.44
N THR A 745 74.36 -42.37 26.22
CA THR A 745 75.27 -42.48 25.06
C THR A 745 74.63 -42.34 23.74
N ILE A 746 73.32 -42.75 23.61
CA ILE A 746 72.52 -42.64 22.38
C ILE A 746 72.12 -41.19 22.13
N HIS A 747 71.83 -40.45 23.20
CA HIS A 747 71.34 -39.04 23.05
C HIS A 747 72.46 -37.99 23.13
N GLU A 748 73.60 -38.40 23.60
CA GLU A 748 74.83 -37.56 23.64
C GLU A 748 75.40 -37.43 22.22
N SER A 749 75.37 -38.51 21.41
CA SER A 749 75.82 -38.49 20.01
C SER A 749 74.86 -37.71 19.04
N ALA A 750 73.61 -37.56 19.42
CA ALA A 750 72.59 -36.84 18.64
C ALA A 750 72.70 -35.32 18.84
N THR A 751 73.89 -34.74 18.67
CA THR A 751 74.10 -33.28 18.77
C THR A 751 73.50 -32.59 17.55
N LYS A 752 72.65 -31.50 17.77
CA LYS A 752 72.12 -30.64 16.70
C LYS A 752 73.20 -30.03 15.83
N ARG A 753 72.94 -29.94 14.52
CA ARG A 753 73.75 -29.20 13.61
C ARG A 753 73.86 -27.74 14.06
N SER A 754 74.98 -27.10 13.83
CA SER A 754 75.24 -25.72 14.24
C SER A 754 74.37 -24.68 13.53
N ASP A 755 73.80 -25.03 12.35
CA ASP A 755 72.91 -24.19 11.55
C ASP A 755 71.43 -24.36 11.93
N GLY A 756 71.11 -25.33 12.81
CA GLY A 756 69.74 -25.60 13.25
C GLY A 756 68.76 -26.10 12.15
N LYS A 757 69.19 -26.29 10.89
CA LYS A 757 68.33 -26.70 9.76
C LYS A 757 68.09 -28.19 9.77
N GLU A 758 66.82 -28.52 9.52
CA GLU A 758 66.38 -29.89 9.28
C GLU A 758 66.78 -30.34 7.87
N VAL A 759 67.46 -31.47 7.75
CA VAL A 759 67.74 -32.11 6.45
C VAL A 759 67.11 -33.48 6.38
N GLN A 760 66.72 -33.91 5.18
CA GLN A 760 66.19 -35.27 5.00
C GLN A 760 67.28 -36.30 5.30
N CYS A 761 66.96 -37.40 6.04
CA CYS A 761 67.92 -38.46 6.39
C CYS A 761 68.61 -39.03 5.12
N ARG A 762 69.92 -39.18 5.21
CA ARG A 762 70.79 -39.64 4.10
C ARG A 762 70.61 -41.13 3.77
N LYS A 763 70.07 -41.95 4.69
CA LYS A 763 69.89 -43.38 4.47
C LYS A 763 68.89 -43.66 3.38
N ARG A 764 69.18 -44.56 2.45
CA ARG A 764 68.29 -45.10 1.47
C ARG A 764 67.67 -46.40 1.99
N LYS A 765 66.38 -46.59 1.72
CA LYS A 765 65.64 -47.83 1.95
C LYS A 765 66.03 -48.90 0.90
N SER A 766 65.70 -50.14 1.10
CA SER A 766 65.94 -51.24 0.17
C SER A 766 65.32 -51.02 -1.24
N ASN A 767 64.30 -50.17 -1.35
CA ASN A 767 63.68 -49.80 -2.59
C ASN A 767 64.33 -48.55 -3.25
N GLY A 768 65.50 -48.16 -2.84
CA GLY A 768 66.23 -47.02 -3.44
C GLY A 768 65.77 -45.61 -3.04
N LYS A 769 64.63 -45.46 -2.42
CA LYS A 769 64.12 -44.14 -1.97
C LYS A 769 64.82 -43.74 -0.66
N ARG A 770 65.05 -42.42 -0.49
CA ARG A 770 65.58 -41.87 0.77
C ARG A 770 64.54 -42.08 1.92
N CYS A 771 65.10 -42.26 3.13
CA CYS A 771 64.28 -42.23 4.32
C CYS A 771 63.50 -40.92 4.39
N GLY A 772 62.19 -41.01 4.59
CA GLY A 772 61.30 -39.82 4.62
C GLY A 772 61.47 -38.95 5.88
N MET A 773 62.23 -39.35 6.83
CA MET A 773 62.41 -38.62 8.08
C MET A 773 63.44 -37.48 7.90
N LYS A 774 63.19 -36.39 8.56
CA LYS A 774 64.12 -35.25 8.68
C LYS A 774 64.93 -35.33 9.96
N THR A 775 66.12 -34.84 9.93
CA THR A 775 67.03 -34.83 11.08
C THR A 775 67.79 -33.50 11.16
N THR A 776 68.09 -33.10 12.37
CA THR A 776 69.04 -32.01 12.73
C THR A 776 70.41 -32.52 13.17
N SER A 777 70.63 -33.82 13.12
CA SER A 777 71.88 -34.45 13.51
C SER A 777 73.00 -34.02 12.54
N LYS A 778 74.26 -33.85 13.11
CA LYS A 778 75.41 -33.54 12.30
C LYS A 778 75.77 -34.65 11.31
N SER A 779 75.41 -35.90 11.61
CA SER A 779 75.66 -37.08 10.77
C SER A 779 74.82 -37.05 9.50
N GLY A 780 73.67 -36.33 9.55
CA GLY A 780 72.70 -36.29 8.49
C GLY A 780 71.80 -37.53 8.40
N PHE A 781 71.81 -38.38 9.41
CA PHE A 781 70.97 -39.52 9.54
C PHE A 781 69.93 -39.27 10.64
N CYS A 782 68.75 -39.86 10.53
CA CYS A 782 67.66 -39.73 11.50
C CYS A 782 67.92 -40.71 12.65
N TYR A 783 67.27 -40.53 13.80
CA TYR A 783 67.43 -41.35 15.02
C TYR A 783 67.39 -42.86 14.76
N TYR A 784 66.72 -43.37 13.75
CA TYR A 784 66.67 -44.79 13.42
C TYR A 784 67.86 -45.25 12.54
N HIS A 785 68.69 -44.34 12.05
CA HIS A 785 69.74 -44.62 11.10
C HIS A 785 71.09 -44.02 11.45
N ASP A 786 71.11 -43.34 12.59
CA ASP A 786 72.39 -42.78 13.16
C ASP A 786 73.21 -43.74 13.99
#